data_9afae2b9807c5e37519fc2097bc481c2
#
_entry.id   9afae2b9807c5e37519fc2097bc481c2
#
_cell.length_a   1.000
_cell.length_b   1.000
_cell.length_c   1.000
_cell.angle_alpha   90.00
_cell.angle_beta   90.00
_cell.angle_gamma   90.00
#
_symmetry.space_group_name_H-M   'P 1'
#
loop_
_entity.id
_entity.type
_entity.pdbx_description
1 polymer ?
#
loop_
_entity_poly.entity_id
_entity_poly.type
_entity_poly.pdbx_seq_one_letter_code
_entity_poly.pdbx_strand_id
1 'polypeptide(L)'
;MNRHDRRVRRRAERLTSAVSAQHPASEAGPVSGVQRLSFIERARQSAQRAKGVGSDDADLLPEPDAEGAAATEQETAPQRPVRKTVSARVAIIGAAIEAATTKAQRRAWQNPKKTKAVVVHVPTASWIKPVEQYFDALQGARWVTFARSGSMKARDRADVGNDEVAAWLAENRNVVGIAADIRMLPASLVSTADMTVTIASPSGGVLRAAMKRCLTGNVPAALDDGLAAGLDLDDLVAAFRPGLTPAQVVERLRAAARTRCGLSAGEDLPDLQNAVEYGEARTWGLALARDIADYRAGRISWAEIDRGAVVHSEPGFGKSLYARVLARACNIPLVVFSVAELFAAPGGAHLDGVIRAQRGFFEKAAALADPFCLLFCDEIDAIPSRNSLSRSHNSDYWLPVISDLLCLLDSAVGNGTAGTRGGGTRAGVIVLGATNRPHALDPAIIRPGRLERLIEIGRPDAAGVKNILRFHLKTDLRDADFDEVSQMLEGASAAELMETVRAARRVARHAQRDLTVEDLRGRIVGEGNESADYLGRVAVHEAAHAVSAVVLPVGTLKRVQLRSQGRAGGHTLIERGDAMDLATLADVEDRVTSILAAEVAERIILGTASTGSGGDDRSDIGIATAMLAVLHTSTVVTGNLFHRSSPADALKTARADPRLRRTIGRHLRELERRAEALVTEHREAIVAVADELVRARHLSGDAVRAIVARVRGCNLTS
;
A
#
# COMPACT_ATOMS: atom_id res chain seq x y z
N MET A 1 -8.12 31.69 -41.41
CA MET A 1 -7.85 30.23 -41.55
C MET A 1 -6.41 30.10 -42.09
N ASN A 2 -5.49 29.76 -41.17
CA ASN A 2 -4.03 29.92 -41.36
C ASN A 2 -3.43 28.74 -42.14
N ARG A 3 -2.33 28.97 -42.87
CA ARG A 3 -1.59 27.96 -43.66
C ARG A 3 -1.15 26.71 -42.87
N HIS A 4 -1.19 26.76 -41.56
CA HIS A 4 -0.84 25.64 -40.67
C HIS A 4 -1.93 24.56 -40.63
N ASP A 5 -3.23 24.96 -40.62
CA ASP A 5 -4.36 24.03 -40.56
C ASP A 5 -4.55 23.19 -41.83
N ARG A 6 -4.11 23.72 -43.00
CA ARG A 6 -4.14 22.96 -44.25
C ARG A 6 -3.07 21.88 -44.36
N ARG A 7 -1.94 22.02 -43.61
CA ARG A 7 -0.89 20.99 -43.58
C ARG A 7 -1.25 19.81 -42.68
N VAL A 8 -1.96 20.05 -41.55
CA VAL A 8 -2.37 19.00 -40.62
C VAL A 8 -3.47 18.14 -41.26
N ARG A 9 -4.42 18.76 -41.97
CA ARG A 9 -5.52 18.01 -42.62
C ARG A 9 -5.02 17.12 -43.77
N ARG A 10 -4.06 17.55 -44.58
CA ARG A 10 -3.44 16.74 -45.64
C ARG A 10 -2.55 15.60 -45.14
N ARG A 11 -2.09 15.67 -43.88
CA ARG A 11 -1.30 14.59 -43.24
C ARG A 11 -2.22 13.51 -42.63
N ALA A 12 -3.39 13.87 -42.16
CA ALA A 12 -4.41 12.94 -41.68
C ALA A 12 -5.03 12.11 -42.82
N GLU A 13 -5.30 12.75 -43.97
CA GLU A 13 -5.89 12.07 -45.16
C GLU A 13 -4.91 11.09 -45.84
N ARG A 14 -3.59 11.25 -45.66
CA ARG A 14 -2.57 10.29 -46.17
C ARG A 14 -2.33 9.09 -45.26
N LEU A 15 -2.75 9.15 -44.00
CA LEU A 15 -2.62 8.03 -43.07
C LEU A 15 -3.82 7.08 -43.09
N THR A 16 -4.96 7.51 -43.61
CA THR A 16 -6.16 6.68 -43.77
C THR A 16 -6.21 5.87 -45.07
N SER A 17 -5.39 6.24 -46.08
CA SER A 17 -5.33 5.51 -47.35
C SER A 17 -4.26 4.41 -47.43
N ALA A 18 -3.45 4.22 -46.37
CA ALA A 18 -2.36 3.24 -46.37
C ALA A 18 -2.69 1.92 -45.60
N VAL A 19 -3.87 1.78 -45.04
CA VAL A 19 -4.28 0.57 -44.25
C VAL A 19 -5.23 -0.35 -44.98
N SER A 20 -5.52 -0.08 -46.27
CA SER A 20 -6.51 -0.85 -47.06
C SER A 20 -5.92 -1.60 -48.27
N ALA A 21 -4.78 -2.25 -48.11
CA ALA A 21 -4.29 -3.20 -49.11
C ALA A 21 -3.36 -4.23 -48.50
N GLN A 22 -3.81 -5.44 -48.37
CA GLN A 22 -3.13 -6.75 -48.30
C GLN A 22 -3.67 -7.67 -47.22
N HIS A 23 -4.63 -8.55 -47.61
CA HIS A 23 -4.55 -9.99 -47.36
C HIS A 23 -5.58 -10.72 -48.24
N PRO A 24 -5.23 -11.82 -48.92
CA PRO A 24 -6.12 -12.61 -49.73
C PRO A 24 -6.91 -13.60 -48.91
N ALA A 25 -8.11 -13.89 -49.40
CA ALA A 25 -9.08 -14.83 -48.87
C ALA A 25 -8.64 -16.30 -48.96
N SER A 26 -8.94 -17.09 -47.95
CA SER A 26 -9.12 -18.55 -48.09
C SER A 26 -10.48 -18.94 -47.51
N GLU A 27 -11.23 -19.63 -48.34
CA GLU A 27 -12.60 -20.13 -48.12
C GLU A 27 -12.61 -21.28 -47.09
N ALA A 28 -13.55 -21.24 -46.15
CA ALA A 28 -14.15 -22.43 -45.52
C ALA A 28 -15.54 -22.09 -45.00
N GLY A 29 -16.50 -22.94 -45.33
CA GLY A 29 -17.95 -22.76 -45.27
C GLY A 29 -18.59 -22.73 -43.87
N PRO A 30 -19.94 -22.67 -43.80
CA PRO A 30 -20.65 -22.04 -42.70
C PRO A 30 -20.96 -23.00 -41.54
N VAL A 31 -20.72 -22.54 -40.31
CA VAL A 31 -21.28 -23.13 -39.10
C VAL A 31 -22.05 -22.06 -38.33
N SER A 32 -23.29 -22.44 -38.04
CA SER A 32 -24.39 -21.76 -37.38
C SER A 32 -24.08 -20.69 -36.36
N GLY A 33 -24.83 -19.57 -36.48
CA GLY A 33 -24.72 -18.40 -35.62
C GLY A 33 -25.26 -18.60 -34.23
N VAL A 34 -24.42 -18.16 -33.26
CA VAL A 34 -24.87 -17.63 -31.97
C VAL A 34 -24.26 -16.24 -31.86
N GLN A 35 -25.09 -15.23 -32.06
CA GLN A 35 -24.71 -13.83 -31.85
C GLN A 35 -24.39 -13.61 -30.36
N ARG A 36 -23.12 -13.34 -30.02
CA ARG A 36 -22.73 -12.85 -28.70
C ARG A 36 -23.04 -11.37 -28.63
N LEU A 37 -24.14 -11.02 -27.95
CA LEU A 37 -24.47 -9.64 -27.58
C LEU A 37 -23.33 -9.01 -26.76
N SER A 38 -23.00 -7.76 -27.08
CA SER A 38 -21.98 -7.00 -26.36
C SER A 38 -22.39 -6.75 -24.88
N PHE A 39 -21.41 -6.51 -24.01
CA PHE A 39 -21.64 -6.24 -22.60
C PHE A 39 -22.60 -5.05 -22.35
N ILE A 40 -22.57 -4.05 -23.23
CA ILE A 40 -23.43 -2.86 -23.18
C ILE A 40 -24.90 -3.20 -23.51
N GLU A 41 -25.17 -4.11 -24.44
CA GLU A 41 -26.53 -4.54 -24.79
C GLU A 41 -27.17 -5.39 -23.69
N ARG A 42 -26.37 -6.21 -22.95
CA ARG A 42 -26.85 -6.95 -21.78
C ARG A 42 -27.21 -6.03 -20.61
N ALA A 43 -26.43 -4.97 -20.40
CA ALA A 43 -26.72 -3.98 -19.37
C ALA A 43 -28.00 -3.17 -19.65
N ARG A 44 -28.29 -2.88 -20.93
CA ARG A 44 -29.54 -2.21 -21.35
C ARG A 44 -30.78 -3.09 -21.21
N GLN A 45 -30.69 -4.37 -21.51
CA GLN A 45 -31.80 -5.32 -21.35
C GLN A 45 -32.09 -5.59 -19.84
N SER A 46 -31.11 -5.57 -18.99
CA SER A 46 -31.28 -5.67 -17.53
C SER A 46 -32.02 -4.45 -16.96
N ALA A 47 -31.68 -3.25 -17.41
CA ALA A 47 -32.31 -2.00 -16.96
C ALA A 47 -33.75 -1.84 -17.47
N GLN A 48 -34.11 -2.42 -18.61
CA GLN A 48 -35.48 -2.41 -19.13
C GLN A 48 -36.40 -3.42 -18.41
N ARG A 49 -35.87 -4.54 -17.94
CA ARG A 49 -36.64 -5.51 -17.12
C ARG A 49 -36.96 -5.00 -15.72
N ALA A 50 -36.18 -4.06 -15.18
CA ALA A 50 -36.40 -3.46 -13.87
C ALA A 50 -37.44 -2.31 -13.85
N LYS A 51 -37.95 -1.87 -15.03
CA LYS A 51 -38.94 -0.79 -15.16
C LYS A 51 -40.37 -1.25 -15.49
N GLY A 52 -40.64 -2.54 -15.53
CA GLY A 52 -41.90 -3.12 -15.96
C GLY A 52 -42.63 -3.95 -14.90
N VAL A 53 -42.64 -3.52 -13.64
CA VAL A 53 -43.58 -4.08 -12.63
C VAL A 53 -44.12 -2.89 -11.83
N GLY A 54 -45.25 -2.41 -12.28
CA GLY A 54 -46.06 -1.41 -11.58
C GLY A 54 -47.53 -1.74 -11.79
N SER A 55 -48.19 -1.93 -10.67
CA SER A 55 -49.63 -1.80 -10.39
C SER A 55 -50.63 -2.76 -11.07
N ASP A 56 -51.43 -3.23 -10.19
CA ASP A 56 -52.77 -3.79 -10.23
C ASP A 56 -52.84 -5.29 -9.99
N ASP A 57 -53.23 -5.62 -8.77
CA ASP A 57 -54.40 -6.41 -8.41
C ASP A 57 -54.47 -6.63 -6.89
N ALA A 58 -55.33 -5.83 -6.24
CA ALA A 58 -55.92 -6.18 -4.97
C ALA A 58 -57.11 -7.10 -5.30
N ASP A 59 -57.08 -8.30 -4.74
CA ASP A 59 -58.25 -8.99 -4.14
C ASP A 59 -58.00 -10.49 -3.99
N LEU A 60 -58.56 -10.99 -2.91
CA LEU A 60 -58.80 -12.44 -2.59
C LEU A 60 -57.74 -13.12 -1.70
N LEU A 61 -57.91 -12.88 -0.40
CA LEU A 61 -57.60 -13.89 0.62
C LEU A 61 -58.87 -14.68 0.96
N PRO A 62 -58.86 -16.02 1.01
CA PRO A 62 -59.95 -16.80 1.58
C PRO A 62 -59.81 -16.89 3.10
N GLU A 63 -60.91 -16.67 3.78
CA GLU A 63 -61.05 -16.94 5.20
C GLU A 63 -60.96 -18.45 5.52
N PRO A 64 -60.36 -18.87 6.66
CA PRO A 64 -60.40 -20.24 7.12
C PRO A 64 -61.65 -20.48 7.98
N ASP A 65 -62.41 -21.51 7.59
CA ASP A 65 -63.53 -22.04 8.31
C ASP A 65 -63.20 -22.50 9.75
N ALA A 66 -64.08 -22.15 10.68
CA ALA A 66 -64.05 -22.57 12.06
C ALA A 66 -64.73 -23.96 12.20
N GLU A 67 -63.95 -24.96 12.63
CA GLU A 67 -64.56 -26.10 13.35
C GLU A 67 -63.59 -26.67 14.40
N GLY A 68 -64.08 -26.72 15.58
CA GLY A 68 -63.81 -27.19 16.86
C GLY A 68 -62.80 -28.30 17.14
N ALA A 69 -61.94 -28.08 18.15
CA ALA A 69 -61.45 -29.16 19.00
C ALA A 69 -61.11 -28.63 20.39
N ALA A 70 -61.51 -29.39 21.36
CA ALA A 70 -61.58 -29.19 22.79
C ALA A 70 -60.32 -28.65 23.49
N ALA A 71 -60.56 -27.80 24.46
CA ALA A 71 -59.61 -27.32 25.45
C ALA A 71 -59.07 -28.43 26.36
N THR A 72 -57.76 -28.57 26.42
CA THR A 72 -57.01 -29.13 27.53
C THR A 72 -56.29 -28.02 28.24
N GLU A 73 -56.75 -27.67 29.43
CA GLU A 73 -56.09 -26.72 30.34
C GLU A 73 -54.76 -27.32 30.79
N GLN A 74 -53.65 -26.77 30.23
CA GLN A 74 -52.31 -26.90 30.83
C GLN A 74 -52.04 -25.67 31.68
N GLU A 75 -51.87 -25.87 32.97
CA GLU A 75 -51.38 -24.88 33.92
C GLU A 75 -50.14 -24.19 33.41
N THR A 76 -50.25 -22.92 33.03
CA THR A 76 -49.15 -22.05 32.68
C THR A 76 -48.43 -21.64 33.99
N ALA A 77 -47.19 -22.10 34.16
CA ALA A 77 -46.27 -21.61 35.15
C ALA A 77 -46.14 -20.04 35.01
N PRO A 78 -45.96 -19.30 36.13
CA PRO A 78 -45.93 -17.83 36.08
C PRO A 78 -44.76 -17.32 35.21
N GLN A 79 -45.12 -16.72 34.11
CA GLN A 79 -44.15 -16.03 33.25
C GLN A 79 -43.46 -14.93 34.06
N ARG A 80 -42.16 -15.05 34.30
CA ARG A 80 -41.33 -13.97 34.84
C ARG A 80 -41.55 -12.73 34.00
N PRO A 81 -41.73 -11.54 34.61
CA PRO A 81 -41.98 -10.31 33.87
C PRO A 81 -40.82 -10.08 32.87
N VAL A 82 -41.15 -10.01 31.57
CA VAL A 82 -40.22 -9.65 30.50
C VAL A 82 -39.69 -8.27 30.83
N ARG A 83 -38.45 -8.17 31.30
CA ARG A 83 -37.78 -6.87 31.47
C ARG A 83 -37.81 -6.17 30.12
N LYS A 84 -38.43 -4.98 30.04
CA LYS A 84 -38.38 -4.13 28.87
C LYS A 84 -36.90 -3.88 28.52
N THR A 85 -36.40 -4.55 27.52
CA THR A 85 -35.01 -4.39 27.06
C THR A 85 -34.90 -3.01 26.41
N VAL A 86 -33.97 -2.19 26.89
CA VAL A 86 -33.63 -0.89 26.32
C VAL A 86 -33.02 -1.12 24.95
N SER A 87 -33.34 -0.29 23.95
CA SER A 87 -32.71 -0.45 22.62
C SER A 87 -31.21 -0.28 22.70
N ALA A 88 -30.48 -0.97 21.82
CA ALA A 88 -29.02 -0.92 21.79
C ALA A 88 -28.48 0.49 21.69
N ARG A 89 -29.09 1.34 20.83
CA ARG A 89 -28.72 2.74 20.65
C ARG A 89 -28.81 3.52 21.95
N VAL A 90 -29.93 3.41 22.66
CA VAL A 90 -30.13 4.10 23.95
C VAL A 90 -29.20 3.57 25.04
N ALA A 91 -28.91 2.26 25.03
CA ALA A 91 -27.98 1.65 25.96
C ALA A 91 -26.54 2.13 25.79
N ILE A 92 -26.07 2.23 24.52
CA ILE A 92 -24.72 2.69 24.19
C ILE A 92 -24.57 4.19 24.51
N ILE A 93 -25.50 5.05 24.06
CA ILE A 93 -25.47 6.49 24.33
C ILE A 93 -25.51 6.75 25.84
N GLY A 94 -26.42 6.10 26.56
CA GLY A 94 -26.53 6.27 28.01
C GLY A 94 -25.26 5.84 28.75
N ALA A 95 -24.62 4.73 28.34
CA ALA A 95 -23.38 4.28 28.94
C ALA A 95 -22.20 5.24 28.61
N ALA A 96 -22.12 5.75 27.37
CA ALA A 96 -21.09 6.69 26.97
C ALA A 96 -21.21 8.04 27.72
N ILE A 97 -22.41 8.60 27.85
CA ILE A 97 -22.65 9.80 28.63
C ILE A 97 -22.34 9.59 30.11
N GLU A 98 -22.67 8.42 30.67
CA GLU A 98 -22.34 8.12 32.06
C GLU A 98 -20.83 8.00 32.29
N ALA A 99 -20.10 7.49 31.35
CA ALA A 99 -18.65 7.43 31.40
C ALA A 99 -18.01 8.84 31.30
N ALA A 100 -18.57 9.70 30.44
CA ALA A 100 -18.09 11.04 30.20
C ALA A 100 -18.50 12.07 31.30
N THR A 101 -19.40 11.71 32.23
CA THR A 101 -19.97 12.65 33.19
C THR A 101 -20.10 12.06 34.58
N THR A 102 -20.00 12.93 35.59
CA THR A 102 -20.26 12.55 37.00
C THR A 102 -21.77 12.50 37.30
N LYS A 103 -22.15 11.79 38.36
CA LYS A 103 -23.54 11.77 38.82
C LYS A 103 -24.03 13.18 39.21
N ALA A 104 -23.16 14.05 39.75
CA ALA A 104 -23.50 15.42 40.12
C ALA A 104 -23.81 16.27 38.87
N GLN A 105 -23.03 16.15 37.82
CA GLN A 105 -23.26 16.83 36.54
C GLN A 105 -24.59 16.42 35.91
N ARG A 106 -24.91 15.13 35.84
CA ARG A 106 -26.18 14.62 35.29
C ARG A 106 -27.42 15.10 36.15
N ARG A 107 -27.30 15.14 37.48
CA ARG A 107 -28.33 15.69 38.34
C ARG A 107 -28.52 17.22 38.10
N ALA A 108 -27.39 17.91 37.85
CA ALA A 108 -27.44 19.33 37.52
C ALA A 108 -28.21 19.62 36.22
N TRP A 109 -28.15 18.76 35.22
CA TRP A 109 -28.89 18.89 33.96
C TRP A 109 -30.41 18.79 34.12
N GLN A 110 -30.88 18.07 35.12
CA GLN A 110 -32.30 17.86 35.44
C GLN A 110 -32.88 18.96 36.35
N ASN A 111 -32.02 19.86 36.86
CA ASN A 111 -32.47 20.89 37.77
C ASN A 111 -33.09 22.08 37.00
N PRO A 112 -34.39 22.33 37.09
CA PRO A 112 -35.09 23.42 36.36
C PRO A 112 -34.80 24.83 36.90
N LYS A 113 -34.17 24.96 38.08
CA LYS A 113 -33.97 26.25 38.77
C LYS A 113 -32.72 27.01 38.34
N LYS A 114 -31.83 26.42 37.52
CA LYS A 114 -30.59 27.05 37.05
C LYS A 114 -30.45 26.86 35.56
N THR A 115 -30.40 27.94 34.84
CA THR A 115 -30.06 27.94 33.39
C THR A 115 -28.67 27.42 33.17
N LYS A 116 -28.46 26.70 32.10
CA LYS A 116 -27.16 26.08 31.75
C LYS A 116 -26.88 26.15 30.28
N ALA A 117 -25.63 26.46 29.98
CA ALA A 117 -25.00 26.30 28.67
C ALA A 117 -24.08 25.10 28.70
N VAL A 118 -24.33 24.09 27.86
CA VAL A 118 -23.55 22.84 27.81
C VAL A 118 -23.02 22.63 26.39
N VAL A 119 -21.72 22.31 26.27
CA VAL A 119 -21.12 21.87 25.01
C VAL A 119 -20.83 20.39 25.09
N VAL A 120 -21.31 19.63 24.12
CA VAL A 120 -21.05 18.18 24.02
C VAL A 120 -20.26 17.91 22.74
N HIS A 121 -19.02 17.52 22.92
CA HIS A 121 -18.17 17.02 21.84
C HIS A 121 -18.43 15.52 21.67
N VAL A 122 -18.77 15.09 20.46
CA VAL A 122 -19.09 13.69 20.13
C VAL A 122 -18.05 13.12 19.16
N PRO A 123 -17.83 11.77 19.13
CA PRO A 123 -16.80 11.16 18.31
C PRO A 123 -16.99 11.40 16.80
N THR A 124 -18.22 11.27 16.30
CA THR A 124 -18.56 11.45 14.89
C THR A 124 -19.95 12.07 14.72
N ALA A 125 -20.29 12.46 13.49
CA ALA A 125 -21.59 13.05 13.18
C ALA A 125 -22.79 12.13 13.46
N SER A 126 -22.60 10.80 13.41
CA SER A 126 -23.66 9.81 13.69
C SER A 126 -24.16 9.85 15.14
N TRP A 127 -23.34 10.35 16.07
CA TRP A 127 -23.68 10.50 17.49
C TRP A 127 -24.55 11.69 17.80
N ILE A 128 -24.57 12.72 16.93
CA ILE A 128 -25.23 14.01 17.19
C ILE A 128 -26.72 13.83 17.47
N LYS A 129 -27.45 13.23 16.53
CA LYS A 129 -28.90 13.03 16.66
C LYS A 129 -29.29 12.13 17.86
N PRO A 130 -28.61 11.02 18.14
CA PRO A 130 -28.86 10.22 19.34
C PRO A 130 -28.58 10.94 20.66
N VAL A 131 -27.54 11.79 20.72
CA VAL A 131 -27.24 12.62 21.90
C VAL A 131 -28.26 13.74 22.05
N GLU A 132 -28.72 14.38 20.97
CA GLU A 132 -29.86 15.31 20.99
C GLU A 132 -31.11 14.67 21.59
N GLN A 133 -31.49 13.48 21.11
CA GLN A 133 -32.62 12.71 21.63
C GLN A 133 -32.48 12.39 23.14
N TYR A 134 -31.24 12.20 23.60
CA TYR A 134 -31.00 12.01 25.04
C TYR A 134 -31.31 13.27 25.84
N PHE A 135 -30.93 14.47 25.37
CA PHE A 135 -31.25 15.73 26.03
C PHE A 135 -32.75 16.04 25.96
N ASP A 136 -33.42 15.74 24.85
CA ASP A 136 -34.87 15.91 24.69
C ASP A 136 -35.67 15.02 25.65
N ALA A 137 -35.13 13.82 25.96
CA ALA A 137 -35.74 12.88 26.89
C ALA A 137 -35.54 13.23 28.38
N LEU A 138 -34.69 14.24 28.71
CA LEU A 138 -34.46 14.64 30.08
C LEU A 138 -35.72 15.36 30.64
N GLN A 139 -36.36 14.67 31.58
CA GLN A 139 -37.58 15.23 32.24
C GLN A 139 -37.23 16.45 33.11
N GLY A 140 -38.07 17.45 33.05
CA GLY A 140 -38.00 18.63 33.93
C GLY A 140 -37.16 19.82 33.44
N ALA A 141 -36.39 19.67 32.33
CA ALA A 141 -35.62 20.76 31.74
C ALA A 141 -35.97 20.88 30.25
N ARG A 142 -36.28 22.10 29.78
CA ARG A 142 -36.42 22.37 28.33
C ARG A 142 -35.06 22.79 27.78
N TRP A 143 -34.47 21.93 26.91
CA TRP A 143 -33.22 22.20 26.26
C TRP A 143 -33.46 22.77 24.86
N VAL A 144 -32.70 23.78 24.49
CA VAL A 144 -32.58 24.27 23.12
C VAL A 144 -31.30 23.70 22.56
N THR A 145 -31.37 22.98 21.44
CA THR A 145 -30.24 22.23 20.90
C THR A 145 -29.68 22.92 19.65
N PHE A 146 -28.33 23.12 19.65
CA PHE A 146 -27.54 23.49 18.50
C PHE A 146 -26.75 22.26 18.01
N ALA A 147 -27.40 21.43 17.18
CA ALA A 147 -26.78 20.28 16.57
C ALA A 147 -26.07 20.68 15.26
N ARG A 148 -24.73 20.45 15.16
CA ARG A 148 -23.90 20.83 14.01
C ARG A 148 -23.14 19.61 13.50
N SER A 149 -23.50 19.14 12.29
CA SER A 149 -22.93 17.94 11.68
C SER A 149 -21.85 18.20 10.62
N GLY A 150 -21.67 19.46 10.22
CA GLY A 150 -20.81 19.84 9.10
C GLY A 150 -21.48 19.67 7.72
N SER A 151 -22.70 19.13 7.66
CA SER A 151 -23.42 18.92 6.40
C SER A 151 -24.04 20.21 5.81
N MET A 152 -24.33 21.18 6.65
CA MET A 152 -24.94 22.47 6.25
C MET A 152 -23.92 23.61 6.38
N LYS A 153 -23.09 23.82 5.34
CA LYS A 153 -21.99 24.81 5.34
C LYS A 153 -22.40 26.21 5.74
N ALA A 154 -23.62 26.66 5.42
CA ALA A 154 -24.09 27.99 5.77
C ALA A 154 -24.53 28.11 7.24
N ARG A 155 -25.04 27.03 7.84
CA ARG A 155 -25.53 26.98 9.21
C ARG A 155 -24.43 26.55 10.20
N ASP A 156 -23.55 25.66 9.78
CA ASP A 156 -22.57 25.01 10.64
C ASP A 156 -21.27 25.85 10.73
N ARG A 157 -21.43 27.11 11.14
CA ARG A 157 -20.36 28.11 11.31
C ARG A 157 -20.45 28.76 12.69
N ALA A 158 -19.30 29.11 13.25
CA ALA A 158 -19.19 29.72 14.59
C ALA A 158 -19.84 31.10 14.72
N ASP A 159 -20.00 31.82 13.62
CA ASP A 159 -20.64 33.13 13.56
C ASP A 159 -22.19 33.07 13.52
N VAL A 160 -22.77 31.88 13.24
CA VAL A 160 -24.21 31.69 13.08
C VAL A 160 -24.85 31.14 14.36
N GLY A 161 -25.87 31.82 14.85
CA GLY A 161 -26.66 31.44 16.03
C GLY A 161 -26.17 32.07 17.34
N ASN A 162 -25.24 33.02 17.29
CA ASN A 162 -24.74 33.69 18.50
C ASN A 162 -25.83 34.53 19.20
N ASP A 163 -26.67 35.27 18.44
CA ASP A 163 -27.76 36.04 18.96
C ASP A 163 -28.86 35.15 19.55
N GLU A 164 -29.13 34.02 18.92
CA GLU A 164 -30.09 33.02 19.41
C GLU A 164 -29.65 32.45 20.77
N VAL A 165 -28.36 32.07 20.91
CA VAL A 165 -27.81 31.61 22.18
C VAL A 165 -27.98 32.64 23.28
N ALA A 166 -27.64 33.90 23.01
CA ALA A 166 -27.79 35.00 23.97
C ALA A 166 -29.23 35.21 24.38
N ALA A 167 -30.18 35.21 23.44
CA ALA A 167 -31.61 35.35 23.68
C ALA A 167 -32.18 34.22 24.54
N TRP A 168 -31.85 32.94 24.21
CA TRP A 168 -32.35 31.80 24.97
C TRP A 168 -31.84 31.75 26.40
N LEU A 169 -30.55 32.10 26.61
CA LEU A 169 -29.98 32.17 27.96
C LEU A 169 -30.60 33.30 28.77
N ALA A 170 -30.90 34.45 28.16
CA ALA A 170 -31.61 35.57 28.81
C ALA A 170 -33.05 35.21 29.20
N GLU A 171 -33.70 34.32 28.44
CA GLU A 171 -35.00 33.76 28.74
C GLU A 171 -35.01 32.64 29.79
N ASN A 172 -33.88 32.38 30.45
CA ASN A 172 -33.67 31.26 31.38
C ASN A 172 -33.91 29.88 30.76
N ARG A 173 -33.61 29.70 29.48
CA ARG A 173 -33.67 28.39 28.80
C ARG A 173 -32.33 27.74 28.77
N ASN A 174 -32.29 26.42 28.99
CA ASN A 174 -31.04 25.64 28.88
C ASN A 174 -30.64 25.51 27.41
N VAL A 175 -29.37 25.68 27.13
CA VAL A 175 -28.82 25.56 25.77
C VAL A 175 -27.77 24.43 25.73
N VAL A 176 -27.86 23.56 24.74
CA VAL A 176 -26.86 22.55 24.50
C VAL A 176 -26.33 22.59 23.05
N GLY A 177 -25.02 22.66 22.89
CA GLY A 177 -24.36 22.53 21.61
C GLY A 177 -23.78 21.11 21.44
N ILE A 178 -24.10 20.45 20.35
CA ILE A 178 -23.64 19.07 20.06
C ILE A 178 -22.97 19.09 18.70
N ALA A 179 -21.68 18.73 18.67
CA ALA A 179 -20.91 18.65 17.42
C ALA A 179 -19.74 17.67 17.54
N ALA A 180 -19.34 17.10 16.40
CA ALA A 180 -18.09 16.37 16.28
C ALA A 180 -16.86 17.32 16.16
N ASP A 181 -17.09 18.56 15.71
CA ASP A 181 -16.12 19.64 15.78
C ASP A 181 -16.77 20.85 16.46
N ILE A 182 -16.33 21.14 17.67
CA ILE A 182 -16.88 22.24 18.47
C ILE A 182 -16.73 23.62 17.81
N ARG A 183 -15.83 23.76 16.84
CA ARG A 183 -15.64 25.00 16.05
C ARG A 183 -16.84 25.33 15.15
N MET A 184 -17.72 24.37 14.92
CA MET A 184 -18.97 24.57 14.16
C MET A 184 -20.11 25.15 15.04
N LEU A 185 -19.96 25.10 16.36
CA LEU A 185 -20.93 25.63 17.31
C LEU A 185 -20.83 27.16 17.39
N PRO A 186 -21.94 27.85 17.75
CA PRO A 186 -21.90 29.29 17.97
C PRO A 186 -20.79 29.69 18.95
N ALA A 187 -19.98 30.67 18.58
CA ALA A 187 -18.83 31.11 19.40
C ALA A 187 -19.27 31.59 20.80
N SER A 188 -20.43 32.25 20.89
CA SER A 188 -21.01 32.66 22.16
C SER A 188 -21.32 31.46 23.07
N LEU A 189 -21.82 30.36 22.54
CA LEU A 189 -22.11 29.15 23.32
C LEU A 189 -20.81 28.50 23.82
N VAL A 190 -19.80 28.39 22.96
CA VAL A 190 -18.50 27.77 23.32
C VAL A 190 -17.77 28.59 24.39
N SER A 191 -17.82 29.95 24.28
CA SER A 191 -17.12 30.86 25.22
C SER A 191 -17.81 30.98 26.58
N THR A 192 -19.15 30.81 26.63
CA THR A 192 -19.94 30.96 27.86
C THR A 192 -20.46 29.66 28.44
N ALA A 193 -19.97 28.51 27.92
CA ALA A 193 -20.41 27.20 28.39
C ALA A 193 -20.05 26.97 29.88
N ASP A 194 -21.10 26.66 30.68
CA ASP A 194 -20.91 26.24 32.09
C ASP A 194 -20.20 24.88 32.19
N MET A 195 -20.28 24.09 31.13
CA MET A 195 -19.70 22.75 31.08
C MET A 195 -19.42 22.28 29.66
N THR A 196 -18.26 21.74 29.45
CA THR A 196 -17.92 21.00 28.24
C THR A 196 -17.76 19.49 28.57
N VAL A 197 -18.46 18.66 27.82
CA VAL A 197 -18.43 17.19 27.94
C VAL A 197 -17.86 16.59 26.67
N THR A 198 -16.82 15.77 26.78
CA THR A 198 -16.29 15.02 25.64
C THR A 198 -16.70 13.56 25.77
N ILE A 199 -17.51 13.09 24.84
CA ILE A 199 -17.85 11.69 24.66
C ILE A 199 -16.77 11.08 23.79
N ALA A 200 -15.97 10.18 24.34
CA ALA A 200 -14.97 9.41 23.57
C ALA A 200 -15.62 8.20 22.89
N SER A 201 -14.91 7.60 21.93
CA SER A 201 -15.27 6.29 21.38
C SER A 201 -15.44 5.28 22.51
N PRO A 202 -16.45 4.35 22.45
CA PRO A 202 -16.79 3.48 23.56
C PRO A 202 -15.66 2.53 23.94
N SER A 203 -15.13 2.67 25.14
CA SER A 203 -14.19 1.71 25.73
C SER A 203 -14.89 0.37 26.03
N GLY A 204 -14.11 -0.68 26.30
CA GLY A 204 -14.63 -1.97 26.73
C GLY A 204 -15.54 -1.86 27.94
N GLY A 205 -15.24 -0.92 28.86
CA GLY A 205 -16.08 -0.61 30.01
C GLY A 205 -17.46 -0.05 29.63
N VAL A 206 -17.52 0.86 28.65
CA VAL A 206 -18.78 1.43 28.11
C VAL A 206 -19.59 0.37 27.38
N LEU A 207 -18.96 -0.43 26.52
CA LEU A 207 -19.62 -1.53 25.81
C LEU A 207 -20.20 -2.55 26.77
N ARG A 208 -19.45 -2.90 27.82
CA ARG A 208 -19.92 -3.81 28.89
C ARG A 208 -21.15 -3.24 29.62
N ALA A 209 -21.15 -1.94 29.94
CA ALA A 209 -22.28 -1.28 30.56
C ALA A 209 -23.51 -1.27 29.62
N ALA A 210 -23.30 -1.02 28.33
CA ALA A 210 -24.36 -1.09 27.32
C ALA A 210 -24.94 -2.51 27.18
N MET A 211 -24.08 -3.54 27.08
CA MET A 211 -24.50 -4.96 27.01
C MET A 211 -25.38 -5.38 28.21
N LYS A 212 -25.00 -4.96 29.44
CA LYS A 212 -25.78 -5.26 30.65
C LYS A 212 -27.18 -4.63 30.63
N ARG A 213 -27.43 -3.59 29.85
CA ARG A 213 -28.71 -2.89 29.76
C ARG A 213 -29.64 -3.46 28.70
N CYS A 214 -29.08 -3.95 27.59
CA CYS A 214 -29.88 -4.36 26.44
C CYS A 214 -29.81 -5.85 26.10
N LEU A 215 -28.85 -6.61 26.64
CA LEU A 215 -28.70 -8.03 26.37
C LEU A 215 -29.01 -8.87 27.59
N THR A 216 -29.48 -10.11 27.34
CA THR A 216 -29.64 -11.15 28.33
C THR A 216 -28.45 -12.11 28.30
N GLY A 217 -27.99 -12.58 29.46
CA GLY A 217 -26.89 -13.54 29.56
C GLY A 217 -25.67 -12.96 30.31
N ASN A 218 -24.64 -13.79 30.42
CA ASN A 218 -23.44 -13.44 31.19
C ASN A 218 -22.54 -12.54 30.33
N VAL A 219 -22.34 -11.26 30.75
CA VAL A 219 -21.43 -10.31 30.10
C VAL A 219 -20.02 -10.52 30.64
N PRO A 220 -18.98 -10.68 29.79
CA PRO A 220 -17.60 -10.86 30.22
C PRO A 220 -17.15 -9.84 31.27
N ALA A 221 -16.31 -10.27 32.20
CA ALA A 221 -15.85 -9.43 33.32
C ALA A 221 -15.02 -8.25 32.85
N ALA A 222 -14.23 -8.43 31.79
CA ALA A 222 -13.48 -7.38 31.09
C ALA A 222 -13.69 -7.51 29.58
N LEU A 223 -13.73 -6.38 28.88
CA LEU A 223 -13.69 -6.29 27.43
C LEU A 223 -12.51 -5.41 27.05
N ASP A 224 -11.87 -5.76 25.95
CA ASP A 224 -10.78 -4.97 25.37
C ASP A 224 -11.30 -3.58 24.99
N ASP A 225 -10.55 -2.52 25.36
CA ASP A 225 -10.89 -1.15 25.03
C ASP A 225 -10.78 -0.88 23.52
N GLY A 226 -9.95 -1.65 22.79
CA GLY A 226 -9.87 -1.61 21.33
C GLY A 226 -11.01 -2.31 20.58
N LEU A 227 -11.98 -2.91 21.29
CA LEU A 227 -13.07 -3.69 20.67
C LEU A 227 -13.97 -2.84 19.75
N ALA A 228 -14.10 -1.53 20.02
CA ALA A 228 -14.84 -0.57 19.19
C ALA A 228 -13.96 0.24 18.23
N ALA A 229 -12.67 -0.05 18.16
CA ALA A 229 -11.72 0.74 17.35
C ALA A 229 -12.17 0.79 15.88
N GLY A 230 -12.26 2.00 15.34
CA GLY A 230 -12.69 2.25 13.96
C GLY A 230 -14.18 2.02 13.68
N LEU A 231 -15.00 1.66 14.69
CA LEU A 231 -16.44 1.49 14.55
C LEU A 231 -17.18 2.78 14.89
N ASP A 232 -18.11 3.17 14.03
CA ASP A 232 -19.03 4.26 14.31
C ASP A 232 -20.27 3.77 15.11
N LEU A 233 -21.09 4.70 15.62
CA LEU A 233 -22.28 4.35 16.40
C LEU A 233 -23.20 3.39 15.66
N ASP A 234 -23.40 3.60 14.36
CA ASP A 234 -24.31 2.75 13.58
C ASP A 234 -23.74 1.33 13.40
N ASP A 235 -22.41 1.15 13.30
CA ASP A 235 -21.76 -0.16 13.29
C ASP A 235 -21.93 -0.87 14.64
N LEU A 236 -21.76 -0.11 15.74
CA LEU A 236 -21.96 -0.63 17.08
C LEU A 236 -23.40 -1.10 17.28
N VAL A 237 -24.38 -0.27 16.95
CA VAL A 237 -25.82 -0.60 17.05
C VAL A 237 -26.16 -1.83 16.19
N ALA A 238 -25.60 -1.92 14.97
CA ALA A 238 -25.80 -3.05 14.08
C ALA A 238 -25.22 -4.36 14.61
N ALA A 239 -24.17 -4.30 15.45
CA ALA A 239 -23.61 -5.49 16.10
C ALA A 239 -24.50 -6.02 17.24
N PHE A 240 -25.25 -5.14 17.90
CA PHE A 240 -26.15 -5.46 19.02
C PHE A 240 -27.54 -5.87 18.52
N ARG A 241 -27.67 -7.04 17.92
CA ARG A 241 -28.96 -7.52 17.41
C ARG A 241 -29.78 -8.19 18.53
N PRO A 242 -31.10 -8.06 18.49
CA PRO A 242 -31.99 -8.77 19.40
C PRO A 242 -31.76 -10.29 19.37
N GLY A 243 -31.78 -10.93 20.52
CA GLY A 243 -31.63 -12.39 20.64
C GLY A 243 -30.17 -12.89 20.63
N LEU A 244 -29.18 -12.04 20.43
CA LEU A 244 -27.77 -12.44 20.52
C LEU A 244 -27.28 -12.48 21.98
N THR A 245 -26.37 -13.41 22.24
CA THR A 245 -25.63 -13.46 23.51
C THR A 245 -24.51 -12.41 23.51
N PRO A 246 -24.07 -11.96 24.71
CA PRO A 246 -22.94 -11.03 24.81
C PRO A 246 -21.67 -11.51 24.07
N ALA A 247 -21.37 -12.82 24.11
CA ALA A 247 -20.22 -13.39 23.38
C ALA A 247 -20.35 -13.24 21.87
N GLN A 248 -21.55 -13.50 21.34
CA GLN A 248 -21.82 -13.32 19.90
C GLN A 248 -21.73 -11.85 19.46
N VAL A 249 -22.13 -10.91 20.31
CA VAL A 249 -21.97 -9.47 20.04
C VAL A 249 -20.49 -9.09 20.03
N VAL A 250 -19.69 -9.60 20.96
CA VAL A 250 -18.22 -9.37 20.96
C VAL A 250 -17.57 -9.87 19.67
N GLU A 251 -17.91 -11.08 19.21
CA GLU A 251 -17.39 -11.61 17.94
C GLU A 251 -17.82 -10.77 16.73
N ARG A 252 -19.05 -10.26 16.73
CA ARG A 252 -19.53 -9.35 15.66
C ARG A 252 -18.80 -8.01 15.67
N LEU A 253 -18.55 -7.44 16.85
CA LEU A 253 -17.78 -6.21 16.98
C LEU A 253 -16.35 -6.41 16.47
N ARG A 254 -15.70 -7.53 16.84
CA ARG A 254 -14.37 -7.88 16.30
C ARG A 254 -14.38 -8.03 14.77
N ALA A 255 -15.37 -8.71 14.23
CA ALA A 255 -15.51 -8.89 12.79
C ALA A 255 -15.73 -7.54 12.07
N ALA A 256 -16.62 -6.69 12.61
CA ALA A 256 -16.89 -5.35 12.08
C ALA A 256 -15.63 -4.44 12.13
N ALA A 257 -14.92 -4.44 13.27
CA ALA A 257 -13.66 -3.69 13.42
C ALA A 257 -12.62 -4.14 12.40
N ARG A 258 -12.42 -5.45 12.21
CA ARG A 258 -11.52 -5.97 11.17
C ARG A 258 -11.90 -5.49 9.77
N THR A 259 -13.17 -5.54 9.42
CA THR A 259 -13.68 -5.09 8.11
C THR A 259 -13.45 -3.58 7.92
N ARG A 260 -13.72 -2.76 8.95
CA ARG A 260 -13.50 -1.31 8.90
C ARG A 260 -12.02 -0.93 8.85
N CYS A 261 -11.17 -1.73 9.50
CA CYS A 261 -9.71 -1.55 9.46
C CYS A 261 -9.08 -1.93 8.11
N GLY A 262 -9.88 -2.27 7.08
CA GLY A 262 -9.36 -2.70 5.78
C GLY A 262 -8.72 -4.10 5.81
N LEU A 263 -8.86 -4.81 6.94
CA LEU A 263 -8.43 -6.19 7.08
C LEU A 263 -9.64 -7.08 6.73
N SER A 264 -9.64 -7.65 5.54
CA SER A 264 -10.68 -8.59 5.13
C SER A 264 -10.73 -9.75 6.13
N ALA A 265 -11.93 -10.11 6.58
CA ALA A 265 -12.13 -11.28 7.44
C ALA A 265 -11.62 -12.53 6.71
N GLY A 266 -10.49 -13.10 7.16
CA GLY A 266 -9.85 -14.26 6.52
C GLY A 266 -8.66 -13.92 5.63
N GLU A 267 -8.20 -12.68 5.55
CA GLU A 267 -6.95 -12.36 4.85
C GLU A 267 -5.77 -12.94 5.65
N ASP A 268 -5.11 -13.91 5.02
CA ASP A 268 -3.91 -14.53 5.56
C ASP A 268 -2.75 -13.56 5.32
N LEU A 269 -2.26 -12.93 6.39
CA LEU A 269 -1.13 -12.00 6.34
C LEU A 269 0.07 -12.63 7.05
N PRO A 270 1.31 -12.45 6.59
CA PRO A 270 2.49 -12.91 7.32
C PRO A 270 2.64 -12.15 8.65
N ASP A 271 3.18 -12.81 9.68
CA ASP A 271 3.52 -12.15 10.93
C ASP A 271 4.79 -11.31 10.74
N LEU A 272 4.72 -10.03 11.12
CA LEU A 272 5.85 -9.10 11.00
C LEU A 272 7.11 -9.59 11.74
N GLN A 273 6.93 -10.33 12.86
CA GLN A 273 8.07 -10.88 13.60
C GLN A 273 8.89 -11.86 12.77
N ASN A 274 8.24 -12.59 11.87
CA ASN A 274 8.85 -13.62 11.05
C ASN A 274 9.15 -13.13 9.61
N ALA A 275 8.71 -11.95 9.24
CA ALA A 275 8.79 -11.40 7.88
C ALA A 275 10.18 -10.78 7.60
N VAL A 276 11.21 -11.64 7.59
CA VAL A 276 12.63 -11.24 7.44
C VAL A 276 12.91 -10.54 6.12
N GLU A 277 12.11 -10.81 5.10
CA GLU A 277 12.19 -10.21 3.78
C GLU A 277 12.03 -8.69 3.76
N TYR A 278 11.45 -8.11 4.81
CA TYR A 278 11.30 -6.65 4.91
C TYR A 278 12.50 -5.94 5.52
N GLY A 279 13.53 -6.66 5.98
CA GLY A 279 14.80 -6.08 6.42
C GLY A 279 14.66 -4.91 7.41
N GLU A 280 15.12 -3.72 7.02
CA GLU A 280 15.03 -2.50 7.83
C GLU A 280 13.57 -2.10 8.11
N ALA A 281 12.65 -2.27 7.15
CA ALA A 281 11.24 -1.98 7.34
C ALA A 281 10.63 -2.87 8.44
N ARG A 282 11.03 -4.14 8.54
CA ARG A 282 10.64 -5.03 9.64
C ARG A 282 11.12 -4.47 10.99
N THR A 283 12.39 -4.06 11.07
CA THR A 283 12.98 -3.53 12.30
C THR A 283 12.26 -2.27 12.77
N TRP A 284 12.01 -1.34 11.85
CA TRP A 284 11.24 -0.12 12.13
C TRP A 284 9.80 -0.44 12.55
N GLY A 285 9.12 -1.33 11.84
CA GLY A 285 7.74 -1.70 12.16
C GLY A 285 7.58 -2.37 13.52
N LEU A 286 8.54 -3.22 13.93
CA LEU A 286 8.55 -3.83 15.26
C LEU A 286 8.84 -2.81 16.37
N ALA A 287 9.71 -1.82 16.11
CA ALA A 287 9.94 -0.71 17.02
C ALA A 287 8.66 0.12 17.20
N LEU A 288 8.02 0.53 16.11
CA LEU A 288 6.76 1.26 16.12
C LEU A 288 5.65 0.51 16.90
N ALA A 289 5.55 -0.81 16.72
CA ALA A 289 4.56 -1.61 17.44
C ALA A 289 4.82 -1.62 18.96
N ARG A 290 6.09 -1.59 19.39
CA ARG A 290 6.49 -1.46 20.79
C ARG A 290 6.16 -0.06 21.34
N ASP A 291 6.50 0.98 20.60
CA ASP A 291 6.23 2.37 20.98
C ASP A 291 4.72 2.62 21.17
N ILE A 292 3.90 2.08 20.28
CA ILE A 292 2.44 2.13 20.40
C ILE A 292 1.95 1.41 21.66
N ALA A 293 2.53 0.25 21.98
CA ALA A 293 2.20 -0.48 23.20
C ALA A 293 2.64 0.29 24.46
N ASP A 294 3.81 0.94 24.43
CA ASP A 294 4.34 1.76 25.51
C ASP A 294 3.52 3.02 25.74
N TYR A 295 3.06 3.66 24.65
CA TYR A 295 2.13 4.78 24.74
C TYR A 295 0.79 4.36 25.35
N ARG A 296 0.20 3.25 24.90
CA ARG A 296 -1.06 2.71 25.48
C ARG A 296 -0.92 2.40 26.97
N ALA A 297 0.28 2.03 27.40
CA ALA A 297 0.60 1.80 28.80
C ALA A 297 0.99 3.09 29.58
N GLY A 298 1.02 4.24 28.93
CA GLY A 298 1.37 5.53 29.52
C GLY A 298 2.85 5.70 29.85
N ARG A 299 3.74 4.90 29.24
CA ARG A 299 5.19 4.95 29.46
C ARG A 299 5.90 6.00 28.63
N ILE A 300 5.39 6.31 27.45
CA ILE A 300 5.92 7.33 26.53
C ILE A 300 4.81 8.27 26.07
N SER A 301 5.21 9.45 25.62
CA SER A 301 4.32 10.46 25.05
C SER A 301 4.17 10.29 23.54
N TRP A 302 3.13 10.92 22.93
CA TRP A 302 2.95 10.96 21.48
C TRP A 302 4.14 11.54 20.72
N ALA A 303 4.88 12.46 21.33
CA ALA A 303 6.04 13.11 20.72
C ALA A 303 7.23 12.16 20.52
N GLU A 304 7.28 11.06 21.27
CA GLU A 304 8.38 10.09 21.24
C GLU A 304 8.17 8.97 20.22
N ILE A 305 6.95 8.87 19.64
CA ILE A 305 6.62 7.87 18.62
C ILE A 305 7.15 8.34 17.25
N ASP A 306 7.77 7.43 16.50
CA ASP A 306 8.14 7.65 15.10
C ASP A 306 6.91 7.56 14.21
N ARG A 307 6.45 8.69 13.65
CA ARG A 307 5.10 8.86 13.08
C ARG A 307 5.07 8.93 11.57
N GLY A 308 6.22 8.95 10.91
CA GLY A 308 6.29 9.15 9.47
C GLY A 308 7.48 8.49 8.81
N ALA A 309 7.21 7.63 7.83
CA ALA A 309 8.24 6.99 7.02
C ALA A 309 7.79 6.85 5.56
N VAL A 310 8.76 6.70 4.66
CA VAL A 310 8.56 6.28 3.28
C VAL A 310 9.25 4.95 3.08
N VAL A 311 8.52 3.94 2.65
CA VAL A 311 9.10 2.69 2.16
C VAL A 311 9.31 2.75 0.66
N HIS A 312 10.49 2.34 0.20
CA HIS A 312 10.77 2.30 -1.23
C HIS A 312 11.35 0.94 -1.64
N SER A 313 11.04 0.54 -2.86
CA SER A 313 11.58 -0.68 -3.48
C SER A 313 11.26 -0.67 -4.96
N GLU A 314 11.85 -1.59 -5.72
CA GLU A 314 11.38 -1.92 -7.06
C GLU A 314 9.90 -2.40 -7.03
N PRO A 315 9.18 -2.38 -8.15
CA PRO A 315 7.81 -2.91 -8.22
C PRO A 315 7.76 -4.41 -7.84
N GLY A 316 6.70 -4.83 -7.14
CA GLY A 316 6.47 -6.22 -6.80
C GLY A 316 7.11 -6.74 -5.51
N PHE A 317 7.79 -5.89 -4.72
CA PHE A 317 8.41 -6.28 -3.44
C PHE A 317 7.50 -6.11 -2.22
N GLY A 318 6.19 -5.99 -2.40
CA GLY A 318 5.21 -6.12 -1.32
C GLY A 318 5.01 -4.90 -0.43
N LYS A 319 5.32 -3.65 -0.88
CA LYS A 319 5.08 -2.42 -0.11
C LYS A 319 3.67 -2.30 0.45
N SER A 320 2.65 -2.51 -0.38
CA SER A 320 1.23 -2.44 0.04
C SER A 320 0.84 -3.60 0.98
N LEU A 321 1.49 -4.77 0.86
CA LEU A 321 1.33 -5.88 1.81
C LEU A 321 1.98 -5.53 3.15
N TYR A 322 3.18 -4.94 3.14
CA TYR A 322 3.86 -4.48 4.34
C TYR A 322 3.01 -3.51 5.16
N ALA A 323 2.34 -2.54 4.53
CA ALA A 323 1.46 -1.61 5.23
C ALA A 323 0.34 -2.35 5.99
N ARG A 324 -0.26 -3.40 5.41
CA ARG A 324 -1.27 -4.24 6.07
C ARG A 324 -0.69 -5.07 7.22
N VAL A 325 0.48 -5.65 7.00
CA VAL A 325 1.22 -6.41 8.02
C VAL A 325 1.58 -5.51 9.20
N LEU A 326 2.06 -4.30 8.94
CA LEU A 326 2.40 -3.29 9.94
C LEU A 326 1.17 -2.87 10.75
N ALA A 327 0.07 -2.52 10.09
CA ALA A 327 -1.17 -2.13 10.76
C ALA A 327 -1.68 -3.22 11.69
N ARG A 328 -1.60 -4.51 11.25
CA ARG A 328 -1.93 -5.66 12.07
C ARG A 328 -0.97 -5.83 13.26
N ALA A 329 0.33 -5.70 13.05
CA ALA A 329 1.34 -5.83 14.10
C ALA A 329 1.18 -4.75 15.18
N CYS A 330 0.81 -3.53 14.78
CA CYS A 330 0.53 -2.41 15.68
C CYS A 330 -0.88 -2.47 16.29
N ASN A 331 -1.75 -3.35 15.80
CA ASN A 331 -3.18 -3.42 16.16
C ASN A 331 -3.87 -2.04 16.04
N ILE A 332 -3.75 -1.42 14.85
CA ILE A 332 -4.34 -0.12 14.52
C ILE A 332 -5.07 -0.19 13.17
N PRO A 333 -6.12 0.65 12.97
CA PRO A 333 -6.79 0.79 11.68
C PRO A 333 -5.84 1.23 10.58
N LEU A 334 -6.14 0.79 9.34
CA LEU A 334 -5.42 1.18 8.12
C LEU A 334 -6.34 1.93 7.17
N VAL A 335 -5.93 3.12 6.78
CA VAL A 335 -6.52 3.85 5.65
C VAL A 335 -5.52 3.83 4.52
N VAL A 336 -5.95 3.33 3.37
CA VAL A 336 -5.12 3.28 2.16
C VAL A 336 -5.65 4.31 1.17
N PHE A 337 -4.77 5.04 0.55
CA PHE A 337 -5.09 5.78 -0.66
C PHE A 337 -3.90 5.78 -1.62
N SER A 338 -4.19 5.87 -2.91
CA SER A 338 -3.20 6.13 -3.95
C SER A 338 -3.44 7.51 -4.57
N VAL A 339 -2.39 8.07 -5.18
CA VAL A 339 -2.54 9.35 -5.90
C VAL A 339 -3.57 9.22 -7.02
N ALA A 340 -3.72 8.04 -7.65
CA ALA A 340 -4.74 7.79 -8.65
C ALA A 340 -6.17 7.94 -8.10
N GLU A 341 -6.43 7.57 -6.85
CA GLU A 341 -7.74 7.73 -6.20
C GLU A 341 -8.10 9.19 -5.95
N LEU A 342 -7.11 10.09 -5.79
CA LEU A 342 -7.37 11.53 -5.68
C LEU A 342 -8.03 12.07 -6.96
N PHE A 343 -7.61 11.55 -8.12
CA PHE A 343 -8.17 11.94 -9.43
C PHE A 343 -9.48 11.23 -9.75
N ALA A 344 -9.71 10.04 -9.20
CA ALA A 344 -10.94 9.28 -9.40
C ALA A 344 -12.10 9.80 -8.53
N ALA A 345 -11.82 10.61 -7.51
CA ALA A 345 -12.83 11.17 -6.63
C ALA A 345 -13.80 12.12 -7.37
N PRO A 346 -15.06 12.31 -6.91
CA PRO A 346 -15.99 13.24 -7.52
C PRO A 346 -15.40 14.65 -7.60
N GLY A 347 -15.25 15.18 -8.81
CA GLY A 347 -14.58 16.46 -9.07
C GLY A 347 -13.06 16.39 -9.15
N GLY A 348 -12.45 15.18 -9.16
CA GLY A 348 -11.00 14.97 -9.18
C GLY A 348 -10.26 15.48 -10.43
N ALA A 349 -10.98 15.87 -11.49
CA ALA A 349 -10.40 16.58 -12.65
C ALA A 349 -10.06 18.05 -12.34
N HIS A 350 -10.60 18.62 -11.25
CA HIS A 350 -10.39 20.01 -10.83
C HIS A 350 -9.54 20.07 -9.56
N LEU A 351 -8.74 21.13 -9.44
CA LEU A 351 -7.82 21.35 -8.32
C LEU A 351 -8.49 21.24 -6.95
N ASP A 352 -9.66 21.89 -6.78
CA ASP A 352 -10.41 21.84 -5.52
C ASP A 352 -10.93 20.45 -5.17
N GLY A 353 -11.23 19.62 -6.18
CA GLY A 353 -11.63 18.23 -6.02
C GLY A 353 -10.51 17.37 -5.47
N VAL A 354 -9.31 17.49 -6.03
CA VAL A 354 -8.10 16.78 -5.57
C VAL A 354 -7.74 17.17 -4.15
N ILE A 355 -7.69 18.47 -3.84
CA ILE A 355 -7.38 18.96 -2.49
C ILE A 355 -8.44 18.48 -1.48
N ARG A 356 -9.71 18.47 -1.86
CA ARG A 356 -10.79 17.98 -1.00
C ARG A 356 -10.67 16.47 -0.76
N ALA A 357 -10.37 15.69 -1.79
CA ALA A 357 -10.16 14.25 -1.67
C ALA A 357 -8.97 13.95 -0.76
N GLN A 358 -7.83 14.63 -0.97
CA GLN A 358 -6.64 14.52 -0.15
C GLN A 358 -6.93 14.78 1.34
N ARG A 359 -7.59 15.88 1.66
CA ARG A 359 -8.02 16.22 3.04
C ARG A 359 -8.97 15.18 3.62
N GLY A 360 -9.87 14.65 2.79
CA GLY A 360 -10.83 13.62 3.18
C GLY A 360 -10.15 12.31 3.65
N PHE A 361 -9.04 11.88 3.05
CA PHE A 361 -8.28 10.72 3.51
C PHE A 361 -7.63 10.97 4.88
N PHE A 362 -7.04 12.14 5.09
CA PHE A 362 -6.46 12.51 6.39
C PHE A 362 -7.54 12.68 7.47
N GLU A 363 -8.70 13.23 7.14
CA GLU A 363 -9.85 13.34 8.04
C GLU A 363 -10.40 11.94 8.39
N LYS A 364 -10.48 11.04 7.41
CA LYS A 364 -10.89 9.65 7.64
C LYS A 364 -9.90 8.93 8.57
N ALA A 365 -8.59 9.09 8.35
CA ALA A 365 -7.59 8.50 9.23
C ALA A 365 -7.69 9.06 10.65
N ALA A 366 -7.86 10.38 10.80
CA ALA A 366 -8.02 11.03 12.11
C ALA A 366 -9.31 10.58 12.81
N ALA A 367 -10.40 10.37 12.07
CA ALA A 367 -11.65 9.87 12.63
C ALA A 367 -11.58 8.41 13.10
N LEU A 368 -10.72 7.59 12.47
CA LEU A 368 -10.47 6.20 12.82
C LEU A 368 -9.39 6.02 13.90
N ALA A 369 -8.62 7.07 14.20
CA ALA A 369 -7.55 7.04 15.20
C ALA A 369 -8.12 6.93 16.62
N ASP A 370 -8.03 5.73 17.21
CA ASP A 370 -8.44 5.45 18.60
C ASP A 370 -7.41 4.52 19.29
N PRO A 371 -6.35 5.03 19.88
CA PRO A 371 -5.79 6.38 19.68
C PRO A 371 -4.99 6.55 18.38
N PHE A 372 -4.78 5.49 17.58
CA PHE A 372 -3.92 5.50 16.40
C PHE A 372 -4.61 4.96 15.15
N CYS A 373 -4.19 5.49 13.99
CA CYS A 373 -4.51 4.98 12.65
C CYS A 373 -3.29 5.08 11.75
N LEU A 374 -3.04 4.06 10.93
CA LEU A 374 -2.04 4.09 9.86
C LEU A 374 -2.66 4.64 8.57
N LEU A 375 -2.15 5.75 8.07
CA LEU A 375 -2.48 6.28 6.76
C LEU A 375 -1.39 5.86 5.77
N PHE A 376 -1.72 4.98 4.85
CA PHE A 376 -0.81 4.50 3.82
C PHE A 376 -1.05 5.23 2.51
N CYS A 377 -0.01 5.92 2.02
CA CYS A 377 -0.02 6.67 0.77
C CYS A 377 0.76 5.90 -0.29
N ASP A 378 0.07 5.15 -1.17
CA ASP A 378 0.71 4.40 -2.25
C ASP A 378 1.04 5.31 -3.44
N GLU A 379 2.17 5.01 -4.12
CA GLU A 379 2.65 5.76 -5.28
C GLU A 379 2.81 7.27 -5.04
N ILE A 380 3.33 7.65 -3.86
CA ILE A 380 3.49 9.07 -3.49
C ILE A 380 4.38 9.85 -4.48
N ASP A 381 5.23 9.17 -5.26
CA ASP A 381 6.05 9.73 -6.33
C ASP A 381 5.27 10.12 -7.59
N ALA A 382 3.97 9.81 -7.66
CA ALA A 382 3.09 10.36 -8.70
C ALA A 382 2.77 11.84 -8.46
N ILE A 383 2.99 12.35 -7.24
CA ILE A 383 2.98 13.79 -6.94
C ILE A 383 4.36 14.35 -7.35
N PRO A 384 4.41 15.27 -8.34
CA PRO A 384 5.68 15.76 -8.85
C PRO A 384 6.44 16.60 -7.81
N SER A 385 7.76 16.57 -7.85
CA SER A 385 8.59 17.49 -7.05
C SER A 385 8.46 18.93 -7.55
N ARG A 386 8.43 19.90 -6.63
CA ARG A 386 8.42 21.34 -6.96
C ARG A 386 9.59 21.74 -7.85
N ASN A 387 10.74 21.07 -7.69
CA ASN A 387 11.93 21.30 -8.52
C ASN A 387 11.73 20.88 -9.99
N SER A 388 10.90 19.87 -10.24
CA SER A 388 10.57 19.42 -11.60
C SER A 388 9.51 20.29 -12.27
N LEU A 389 8.66 20.96 -11.47
CA LEU A 389 7.56 21.80 -11.96
C LEU A 389 8.01 23.15 -12.52
N SER A 390 9.16 23.66 -12.10
CA SER A 390 9.70 24.96 -12.56
C SER A 390 9.86 25.09 -14.09
N ARG A 391 9.75 23.99 -14.83
CA ARG A 391 9.82 23.88 -16.29
C ARG A 391 8.54 23.39 -16.97
N SER A 392 7.43 23.25 -16.22
CA SER A 392 6.18 22.65 -16.69
C SER A 392 5.04 23.67 -16.71
N HIS A 393 4.15 23.55 -17.71
CA HIS A 393 2.92 24.36 -17.81
C HIS A 393 1.87 24.02 -16.72
N ASN A 394 2.08 22.97 -15.94
CA ASN A 394 1.14 22.49 -14.92
C ASN A 394 1.53 22.92 -13.49
N SER A 395 2.47 23.87 -13.33
CA SER A 395 2.92 24.34 -12.02
C SER A 395 1.76 24.88 -11.16
N ASP A 396 0.87 25.69 -11.76
CA ASP A 396 -0.24 26.33 -11.08
C ASP A 396 -1.26 25.33 -10.53
N TYR A 397 -1.33 24.14 -11.10
CA TYR A 397 -2.16 23.04 -10.61
C TYR A 397 -1.49 22.28 -9.46
N TRP A 398 -0.22 21.90 -9.62
CA TRP A 398 0.44 21.01 -8.66
C TRP A 398 0.97 21.72 -7.42
N LEU A 399 1.39 22.97 -7.51
CA LEU A 399 1.92 23.69 -6.34
C LEU A 399 0.94 23.79 -5.18
N PRO A 400 -0.37 24.11 -5.39
CA PRO A 400 -1.35 24.08 -4.31
C PRO A 400 -1.57 22.67 -3.73
N VAL A 401 -1.59 21.61 -4.56
CA VAL A 401 -1.76 20.22 -4.11
C VAL A 401 -0.60 19.80 -3.21
N ILE A 402 0.64 20.08 -3.64
CA ILE A 402 1.85 19.77 -2.85
C ILE A 402 1.84 20.58 -1.55
N SER A 403 1.52 21.88 -1.61
CA SER A 403 1.49 22.75 -0.42
C SER A 403 0.45 22.28 0.60
N ASP A 404 -0.72 21.85 0.14
CA ASP A 404 -1.76 21.27 1.01
C ASP A 404 -1.31 19.96 1.64
N LEU A 405 -0.67 19.06 0.85
CA LEU A 405 -0.11 17.81 1.37
C LEU A 405 0.93 18.09 2.48
N LEU A 406 1.85 19.03 2.26
CA LEU A 406 2.86 19.38 3.25
C LEU A 406 2.23 19.91 4.54
N CYS A 407 1.18 20.74 4.45
CA CYS A 407 0.42 21.21 5.61
C CYS A 407 -0.30 20.06 6.34
N LEU A 408 -0.84 19.08 5.60
CA LEU A 408 -1.48 17.92 6.19
C LEU A 408 -0.47 17.01 6.90
N LEU A 409 0.71 16.80 6.31
CA LEU A 409 1.81 16.06 6.93
C LEU A 409 2.30 16.76 8.20
N ASP A 410 2.51 18.08 8.17
CA ASP A 410 2.88 18.85 9.36
C ASP A 410 1.85 18.74 10.48
N SER A 411 0.57 18.66 10.14
CA SER A 411 -0.51 18.53 11.13
C SER A 411 -0.69 17.11 11.67
N ALA A 412 -0.36 16.09 10.89
CA ALA A 412 -0.50 14.68 11.26
C ALA A 412 0.74 14.16 11.99
N VAL A 413 1.92 14.44 11.45
CA VAL A 413 3.22 13.90 11.91
C VAL A 413 3.96 14.90 12.80
N GLY A 414 3.79 16.21 12.61
CA GLY A 414 4.48 17.24 13.35
C GLY A 414 4.19 17.22 14.85
N ASN A 415 5.12 17.72 15.64
CA ASN A 415 4.90 17.99 17.06
C ASN A 415 3.93 19.17 17.18
N GLY A 416 2.64 18.92 17.02
CA GLY A 416 1.63 19.91 17.30
C GLY A 416 1.80 20.42 18.72
N THR A 417 2.59 21.51 18.88
CA THR A 417 2.54 22.32 20.10
C THR A 417 1.08 22.68 20.27
N ALA A 418 0.50 22.15 21.32
CA ALA A 418 -0.83 22.51 21.80
C ALA A 418 -0.83 24.04 22.05
N GLY A 419 -1.24 24.80 21.07
CA GLY A 419 -1.34 26.24 21.23
C GLY A 419 -0.84 27.01 20.04
N THR A 420 -1.58 27.02 18.97
CA THR A 420 -1.85 28.23 18.20
C THR A 420 -2.90 27.95 17.11
N ARG A 421 -4.07 28.54 17.33
CA ARG A 421 -5.19 28.70 16.38
C ARG A 421 -5.94 27.43 15.95
N GLY A 422 -6.82 26.94 16.81
CA GLY A 422 -7.84 25.94 16.53
C GLY A 422 -7.53 24.57 17.12
N GLY A 423 -7.73 24.46 18.44
CA GLY A 423 -7.53 23.25 19.24
C GLY A 423 -8.26 22.01 18.72
N GLY A 424 -7.51 21.16 18.10
CA GLY A 424 -7.84 19.79 17.79
C GLY A 424 -6.51 19.14 17.43
N THR A 425 -5.85 18.55 18.40
CA THR A 425 -4.77 17.61 18.16
C THR A 425 -5.32 16.50 17.28
N ARG A 426 -4.91 16.45 16.01
CA ARG A 426 -5.04 15.25 15.19
C ARG A 426 -4.00 14.21 15.66
N ALA A 427 -4.02 13.97 16.98
CA ALA A 427 -3.19 12.97 17.61
C ALA A 427 -3.58 11.61 17.05
N GLY A 428 -2.59 10.80 16.70
CA GLY A 428 -2.79 9.40 16.40
C GLY A 428 -2.73 8.99 14.93
N VAL A 429 -2.47 9.90 13.98
CA VAL A 429 -2.26 9.50 12.58
C VAL A 429 -0.77 9.26 12.32
N ILE A 430 -0.43 8.01 12.00
CA ILE A 430 0.89 7.59 11.55
C ILE A 430 0.85 7.52 10.03
N VAL A 431 1.80 8.14 9.33
CA VAL A 431 1.78 8.22 7.86
C VAL A 431 2.91 7.38 7.28
N LEU A 432 2.56 6.44 6.42
CA LEU A 432 3.49 5.61 5.66
C LEU A 432 3.34 5.89 4.16
N GLY A 433 4.34 6.50 3.55
CA GLY A 433 4.42 6.66 2.11
C GLY A 433 5.04 5.43 1.45
N ALA A 434 4.69 5.15 0.20
CA ALA A 434 5.33 4.13 -0.63
C ALA A 434 5.69 4.69 -2.00
N THR A 435 6.87 4.33 -2.50
CA THR A 435 7.35 4.76 -3.81
C THR A 435 8.24 3.71 -4.48
N ASN A 436 8.23 3.72 -5.81
CA ASN A 436 9.22 2.99 -6.62
C ASN A 436 10.39 3.89 -7.04
N ARG A 437 10.30 5.21 -6.82
CA ARG A 437 11.27 6.21 -7.29
C ARG A 437 11.58 7.23 -6.20
N PRO A 438 12.37 6.87 -5.18
CA PRO A 438 12.67 7.76 -4.04
C PRO A 438 13.27 9.09 -4.49
N HIS A 439 14.06 9.12 -5.56
CA HIS A 439 14.66 10.35 -6.11
C HIS A 439 13.65 11.31 -6.78
N ALA A 440 12.44 10.86 -7.09
CA ALA A 440 11.39 11.70 -7.67
C ALA A 440 10.60 12.48 -6.60
N LEU A 441 10.70 12.11 -5.34
CA LEU A 441 10.00 12.75 -4.24
C LEU A 441 10.43 14.21 -4.06
N ASP A 442 9.48 15.05 -3.68
CA ASP A 442 9.81 16.41 -3.25
C ASP A 442 10.61 16.35 -1.94
N PRO A 443 11.81 16.96 -1.87
CA PRO A 443 12.67 16.93 -0.69
C PRO A 443 11.97 17.44 0.59
N ALA A 444 10.91 18.24 0.47
CA ALA A 444 10.18 18.70 1.65
C ALA A 444 9.28 17.63 2.27
N ILE A 445 8.92 16.57 1.53
CA ILE A 445 8.14 15.45 2.06
C ILE A 445 8.97 14.64 3.06
N ILE A 446 10.27 14.45 2.77
CA ILE A 446 11.20 13.62 3.56
C ILE A 446 12.01 14.43 4.60
N ARG A 447 11.56 15.64 4.95
CA ARG A 447 12.22 16.45 5.98
C ARG A 447 11.85 15.98 7.38
N PRO A 448 12.73 16.23 8.39
CA PRO A 448 12.42 16.01 9.80
C PRO A 448 11.07 16.63 10.20
N GLY A 449 10.27 15.88 10.95
CA GLY A 449 8.92 16.27 11.35
C GLY A 449 7.82 15.94 10.33
N ARG A 450 8.16 15.27 9.22
CA ARG A 450 7.23 14.72 8.21
C ARG A 450 7.52 13.24 7.99
N LEU A 451 7.74 12.80 6.75
CA LEU A 451 8.12 11.41 6.44
C LEU A 451 9.66 11.30 6.46
N GLU A 452 10.24 11.53 7.60
CA GLU A 452 11.70 11.73 7.75
C GLU A 452 12.55 10.50 7.51
N ARG A 453 11.96 9.30 7.57
CA ARG A 453 12.66 8.05 7.30
C ARG A 453 12.40 7.56 5.90
N LEU A 454 13.47 7.28 5.19
CA LEU A 454 13.44 6.61 3.89
C LEU A 454 13.97 5.19 4.08
N ILE A 455 13.10 4.19 3.99
CA ILE A 455 13.38 2.80 4.35
C ILE A 455 13.32 1.93 3.09
N GLU A 456 14.40 1.24 2.78
CA GLU A 456 14.44 0.34 1.64
C GLU A 456 13.86 -1.04 2.01
N ILE A 457 12.96 -1.54 1.16
CA ILE A 457 12.60 -2.95 1.10
C ILE A 457 13.44 -3.56 -0.01
N GLY A 458 14.56 -4.15 0.37
CA GLY A 458 15.53 -4.73 -0.55
C GLY A 458 15.05 -6.02 -1.20
N ARG A 459 15.89 -6.59 -2.05
CA ARG A 459 15.66 -7.91 -2.64
C ARG A 459 15.82 -8.97 -1.55
N PRO A 460 14.88 -9.94 -1.41
CA PRO A 460 14.96 -10.94 -0.38
C PRO A 460 16.16 -11.88 -0.61
N ASP A 461 16.87 -12.20 0.45
CA ASP A 461 17.85 -13.28 0.49
C ASP A 461 17.16 -14.64 0.46
N ALA A 462 17.91 -15.74 0.48
CA ALA A 462 17.36 -17.09 0.47
C ALA A 462 16.39 -17.35 1.63
N ALA A 463 16.64 -16.77 2.81
CA ALA A 463 15.77 -16.91 3.98
C ALA A 463 14.44 -16.14 3.78
N GLY A 464 14.51 -14.92 3.26
CA GLY A 464 13.33 -14.13 2.88
C GLY A 464 12.50 -14.79 1.79
N VAL A 465 13.16 -15.34 0.75
CA VAL A 465 12.50 -16.13 -0.29
C VAL A 465 11.79 -17.35 0.30
N LYS A 466 12.46 -18.11 1.17
CA LYS A 466 11.87 -19.26 1.86
C LYS A 466 10.61 -18.86 2.62
N ASN A 467 10.65 -17.73 3.31
CA ASN A 467 9.52 -17.22 4.07
C ASN A 467 8.35 -16.80 3.16
N ILE A 468 8.62 -16.08 2.08
CA ILE A 468 7.60 -15.68 1.10
C ILE A 468 6.99 -16.92 0.42
N LEU A 469 7.81 -17.90 0.00
CA LEU A 469 7.33 -19.15 -0.58
C LEU A 469 6.44 -19.91 0.41
N ARG A 470 6.84 -20.04 1.68
CA ARG A 470 6.05 -20.68 2.74
C ARG A 470 4.70 -20.01 2.92
N PHE A 471 4.66 -18.68 2.92
CA PHE A 471 3.42 -17.92 2.99
C PHE A 471 2.47 -18.24 1.83
N HIS A 472 2.98 -18.31 0.60
CA HIS A 472 2.15 -18.61 -0.57
C HIS A 472 1.80 -20.09 -0.72
N LEU A 473 2.65 -21.00 -0.26
CA LEU A 473 2.40 -22.44 -0.26
C LEU A 473 1.34 -22.87 0.76
N LYS A 474 1.22 -22.15 1.88
CA LYS A 474 0.27 -22.44 2.98
C LYS A 474 0.46 -23.86 3.53
N THR A 475 -0.48 -24.75 3.23
CA THR A 475 -0.47 -26.15 3.64
C THR A 475 0.32 -27.07 2.71
N ASP A 476 0.60 -26.61 1.48
CA ASP A 476 1.35 -27.39 0.52
C ASP A 476 2.82 -27.46 0.94
N LEU A 477 3.44 -28.59 0.69
CA LEU A 477 4.88 -28.85 0.96
C LEU A 477 5.26 -28.54 2.42
N ARG A 478 4.38 -28.79 3.40
CA ARG A 478 4.57 -28.36 4.80
C ARG A 478 5.90 -28.87 5.37
N ASP A 479 6.23 -30.13 5.11
CA ASP A 479 7.40 -30.80 5.65
C ASP A 479 8.53 -30.93 4.63
N ALA A 480 8.39 -30.36 3.44
CA ALA A 480 9.39 -30.42 2.40
C ALA A 480 10.50 -29.39 2.62
N ASP A 481 11.72 -29.80 2.35
CA ASP A 481 12.86 -28.90 2.23
C ASP A 481 12.88 -28.28 0.83
N PHE A 482 12.96 -26.96 0.76
CA PHE A 482 13.10 -26.20 -0.47
C PHE A 482 14.17 -25.10 -0.34
N ASP A 483 15.21 -25.37 0.44
CA ASP A 483 16.33 -24.44 0.61
C ASP A 483 17.07 -24.21 -0.70
N GLU A 484 17.29 -25.27 -1.51
CA GLU A 484 17.85 -25.13 -2.85
C GLU A 484 16.98 -24.22 -3.75
N VAL A 485 15.67 -24.45 -3.77
CA VAL A 485 14.72 -23.61 -4.52
C VAL A 485 14.75 -22.15 -4.03
N SER A 486 14.88 -21.94 -2.72
CA SER A 486 14.98 -20.60 -2.14
C SER A 486 16.27 -19.90 -2.56
N GLN A 487 17.39 -20.61 -2.59
CA GLN A 487 18.66 -20.10 -3.12
C GLN A 487 18.56 -19.78 -4.62
N MET A 488 17.91 -20.65 -5.40
CA MET A 488 17.69 -20.42 -6.84
C MET A 488 16.85 -19.17 -7.12
N LEU A 489 15.96 -18.80 -6.21
CA LEU A 489 15.06 -17.64 -6.32
C LEU A 489 15.51 -16.43 -5.51
N GLU A 490 16.70 -16.47 -4.90
CA GLU A 490 17.25 -15.32 -4.17
C GLU A 490 17.20 -14.04 -5.01
N GLY A 491 16.73 -12.94 -4.44
CA GLY A 491 16.55 -11.66 -5.12
C GLY A 491 15.31 -11.58 -6.04
N ALA A 492 14.50 -12.64 -6.16
CA ALA A 492 13.25 -12.59 -6.89
C ALA A 492 12.21 -11.75 -6.12
N SER A 493 11.38 -11.01 -6.85
CA SER A 493 10.30 -10.23 -6.23
C SER A 493 9.22 -11.14 -5.64
N ALA A 494 8.49 -10.66 -4.65
CA ALA A 494 7.35 -11.38 -4.07
C ALA A 494 6.29 -11.74 -5.14
N ALA A 495 6.13 -10.89 -6.16
CA ALA A 495 5.24 -11.14 -7.28
C ALA A 495 5.70 -12.33 -8.14
N GLU A 496 7.00 -12.42 -8.44
CA GLU A 496 7.59 -13.56 -9.17
C GLU A 496 7.50 -14.86 -8.36
N LEU A 497 7.73 -14.80 -7.04
CA LEU A 497 7.60 -15.95 -6.15
C LEU A 497 6.15 -16.46 -6.08
N MET A 498 5.20 -15.55 -5.98
CA MET A 498 3.77 -15.89 -6.03
C MET A 498 3.39 -16.52 -7.38
N GLU A 499 3.90 -15.99 -8.49
CA GLU A 499 3.65 -16.54 -9.82
C GLU A 499 4.24 -17.93 -9.95
N THR A 500 5.46 -18.17 -9.44
CA THR A 500 6.14 -19.47 -9.43
C THR A 500 5.29 -20.52 -8.70
N VAL A 501 4.81 -20.20 -7.49
CA VAL A 501 3.94 -21.12 -6.74
C VAL A 501 2.63 -21.38 -7.48
N ARG A 502 2.01 -20.36 -8.06
CA ARG A 502 0.77 -20.49 -8.83
C ARG A 502 0.95 -21.37 -10.07
N ALA A 503 2.07 -21.22 -10.76
CA ALA A 503 2.41 -21.99 -11.94
C ALA A 503 2.70 -23.45 -11.59
N ALA A 504 3.48 -23.72 -10.54
CA ALA A 504 3.78 -25.06 -10.04
C ALA A 504 2.48 -25.79 -9.63
N ARG A 505 1.58 -25.14 -8.89
CA ARG A 505 0.24 -25.68 -8.58
C ARG A 505 -0.58 -26.02 -9.82
N ARG A 506 -0.45 -25.25 -10.89
CA ARG A 506 -1.12 -25.53 -12.15
C ARG A 506 -0.62 -26.82 -12.77
N VAL A 507 0.70 -27.04 -12.78
CA VAL A 507 1.33 -28.28 -13.28
C VAL A 507 0.83 -29.48 -12.48
N ALA A 508 0.93 -29.45 -11.15
CA ALA A 508 0.49 -30.54 -10.28
C ALA A 508 -0.99 -30.87 -10.48
N ARG A 509 -1.87 -29.85 -10.57
CA ARG A 509 -3.30 -30.01 -10.80
C ARG A 509 -3.62 -30.62 -12.18
N HIS A 510 -2.89 -30.22 -13.23
CA HIS A 510 -3.07 -30.82 -14.56
C HIS A 510 -2.60 -32.28 -14.59
N ALA A 511 -1.58 -32.62 -13.80
CA ALA A 511 -1.10 -33.99 -13.60
C ALA A 511 -1.94 -34.79 -12.59
N GLN A 512 -3.00 -34.21 -12.03
CA GLN A 512 -3.90 -34.83 -11.03
C GLN A 512 -3.17 -35.43 -9.83
N ARG A 513 -2.16 -34.73 -9.30
CA ARG A 513 -1.37 -35.13 -8.13
C ARG A 513 -1.08 -33.93 -7.23
N ASP A 514 -0.58 -34.22 -6.04
CA ASP A 514 -0.13 -33.19 -5.11
C ASP A 514 1.10 -32.43 -5.65
N LEU A 515 1.25 -31.18 -5.17
CA LEU A 515 2.40 -30.35 -5.48
C LEU A 515 3.68 -30.94 -4.91
N THR A 516 4.75 -30.94 -5.69
CA THR A 516 6.10 -31.38 -5.28
C THR A 516 7.10 -30.24 -5.37
N VAL A 517 8.26 -30.38 -4.69
CA VAL A 517 9.38 -29.42 -4.80
C VAL A 517 9.90 -29.35 -6.23
N GLU A 518 9.85 -30.48 -6.95
CA GLU A 518 10.29 -30.57 -8.33
C GLU A 518 9.43 -29.73 -9.28
N ASP A 519 8.14 -29.54 -8.97
CA ASP A 519 7.27 -28.62 -9.74
C ASP A 519 7.72 -27.16 -9.60
N LEU A 520 8.19 -26.76 -8.41
CA LEU A 520 8.78 -25.44 -8.21
C LEU A 520 10.10 -25.33 -8.96
N ARG A 521 10.98 -26.34 -8.82
CA ARG A 521 12.27 -26.36 -9.50
C ARG A 521 12.15 -26.40 -11.02
N GLY A 522 11.31 -27.26 -11.57
CA GLY A 522 11.04 -27.34 -13.00
C GLY A 522 10.53 -26.03 -13.58
N ARG A 523 9.79 -25.24 -12.78
CA ARG A 523 9.31 -23.93 -13.20
C ARG A 523 10.43 -22.89 -13.27
N ILE A 524 11.44 -22.98 -12.41
CA ILE A 524 12.59 -22.07 -12.38
C ILE A 524 13.58 -22.41 -13.51
N VAL A 525 13.88 -23.69 -13.64
CA VAL A 525 14.83 -24.23 -14.64
C VAL A 525 14.20 -24.21 -16.03
N GLY A 526 12.86 -24.36 -16.14
CA GLY A 526 12.09 -24.47 -17.37
C GLY A 526 12.25 -25.85 -18.03
N GLU A 527 11.22 -26.31 -18.71
CA GLU A 527 11.30 -27.45 -19.62
C GLU A 527 11.98 -26.96 -20.90
N GLY A 528 13.28 -27.25 -21.02
CA GLY A 528 14.13 -26.76 -22.10
C GLY A 528 13.71 -27.27 -23.48
N ASN A 529 13.02 -26.44 -24.22
CA ASN A 529 12.86 -26.58 -25.68
C ASN A 529 13.92 -25.76 -26.43
N GLU A 530 14.94 -25.25 -25.72
CA GLU A 530 15.99 -24.41 -26.28
C GLU A 530 17.07 -25.28 -26.94
N SER A 531 17.59 -24.82 -28.09
CA SER A 531 18.66 -25.53 -28.75
C SER A 531 19.90 -25.56 -27.87
N ALA A 532 20.67 -26.67 -27.93
CA ALA A 532 21.91 -26.78 -27.18
C ALA A 532 22.89 -25.62 -27.49
N ASP A 533 22.91 -25.16 -28.74
CA ASP A 533 23.75 -24.03 -29.16
C ASP A 533 23.34 -22.72 -28.50
N TYR A 534 22.03 -22.48 -28.36
CA TYR A 534 21.51 -21.28 -27.65
C TYR A 534 21.93 -21.33 -26.19
N LEU A 535 21.70 -22.46 -25.53
CA LEU A 535 22.05 -22.63 -24.11
C LEU A 535 23.54 -22.52 -23.87
N GLY A 536 24.35 -23.11 -24.73
CA GLY A 536 25.81 -23.01 -24.66
C GLY A 536 26.28 -21.56 -24.78
N ARG A 537 25.70 -20.80 -25.69
CA ARG A 537 26.01 -19.38 -25.87
C ARG A 537 25.66 -18.57 -24.64
N VAL A 538 24.42 -18.69 -24.12
CA VAL A 538 24.00 -18.01 -22.91
C VAL A 538 24.86 -18.40 -21.72
N ALA A 539 25.21 -19.69 -21.60
CA ALA A 539 26.08 -20.17 -20.52
C ALA A 539 27.47 -19.54 -20.56
N VAL A 540 28.09 -19.41 -21.75
CA VAL A 540 29.40 -18.74 -21.90
C VAL A 540 29.29 -17.26 -21.55
N HIS A 541 28.23 -16.60 -21.96
CA HIS A 541 27.95 -15.19 -21.64
C HIS A 541 27.87 -14.97 -20.12
N GLU A 542 26.99 -15.71 -19.44
CA GLU A 542 26.79 -15.59 -18.00
C GLU A 542 28.02 -16.07 -17.19
N ALA A 543 28.72 -17.13 -17.66
CA ALA A 543 29.93 -17.57 -17.03
C ALA A 543 31.05 -16.53 -17.09
N ALA A 544 31.12 -15.72 -18.16
CA ALA A 544 32.09 -14.64 -18.25
C ALA A 544 31.80 -13.54 -17.25
N HIS A 545 30.53 -13.13 -17.07
CA HIS A 545 30.13 -12.22 -15.99
C HIS A 545 30.49 -12.79 -14.61
N ALA A 546 30.20 -14.08 -14.38
CA ALA A 546 30.44 -14.71 -13.08
C ALA A 546 31.96 -14.84 -12.77
N VAL A 547 32.76 -15.25 -13.73
CA VAL A 547 34.22 -15.39 -13.56
C VAL A 547 34.87 -14.01 -13.40
N SER A 548 34.49 -13.04 -14.20
CA SER A 548 35.00 -11.65 -14.06
C SER A 548 34.66 -11.04 -12.70
N ALA A 549 33.46 -11.32 -12.15
CA ALA A 549 33.07 -10.86 -10.81
C ALA A 549 33.84 -11.56 -9.66
N VAL A 550 34.38 -12.77 -9.91
CA VAL A 550 35.26 -13.47 -8.95
C VAL A 550 36.68 -12.92 -9.00
N VAL A 551 37.13 -12.47 -10.19
CA VAL A 551 38.50 -12.03 -10.45
C VAL A 551 38.70 -10.54 -10.13
N LEU A 552 37.74 -9.71 -10.49
CA LEU A 552 37.76 -8.25 -10.28
C LEU A 552 36.99 -7.85 -9.00
N PRO A 553 37.37 -6.76 -8.35
CA PRO A 553 36.71 -6.29 -7.11
C PRO A 553 35.39 -5.56 -7.42
N VAL A 554 34.48 -6.18 -8.18
CA VAL A 554 33.22 -5.55 -8.64
C VAL A 554 32.02 -5.85 -7.74
N GLY A 555 32.21 -6.61 -6.67
CA GLY A 555 31.19 -7.03 -5.72
C GLY A 555 31.27 -8.52 -5.38
N THR A 556 30.30 -9.00 -4.62
CA THR A 556 30.22 -10.42 -4.24
C THR A 556 29.28 -11.16 -5.17
N LEU A 557 29.80 -12.11 -5.94
CA LEU A 557 28.98 -13.00 -6.76
C LEU A 557 28.10 -13.88 -5.85
N LYS A 558 26.77 -13.73 -5.95
CA LYS A 558 25.80 -14.55 -5.22
C LYS A 558 25.41 -15.80 -5.99
N ARG A 559 25.10 -15.64 -7.28
CA ARG A 559 24.68 -16.75 -8.15
C ARG A 559 24.78 -16.40 -9.62
N VAL A 560 24.75 -17.44 -10.43
CA VAL A 560 24.55 -17.39 -11.88
C VAL A 560 23.55 -18.48 -12.30
N GLN A 561 22.62 -18.15 -13.20
CA GLN A 561 21.59 -19.10 -13.63
C GLN A 561 21.18 -18.88 -15.09
N LEU A 562 20.78 -19.98 -15.75
CA LEU A 562 20.10 -19.96 -17.03
C LEU A 562 18.59 -19.96 -16.80
N ARG A 563 17.85 -19.11 -17.50
CA ARG A 563 16.39 -19.02 -17.46
C ARG A 563 15.81 -19.41 -18.81
N SER A 564 14.81 -20.30 -18.82
CA SER A 564 14.16 -20.73 -20.04
C SER A 564 12.99 -19.87 -20.46
N GLN A 565 12.56 -18.90 -19.65
CA GLN A 565 11.41 -18.04 -19.95
C GLN A 565 11.73 -16.57 -19.69
N GLY A 566 11.39 -15.72 -20.67
CA GLY A 566 11.52 -14.27 -20.58
C GLY A 566 12.54 -13.71 -21.58
N ARG A 567 12.74 -12.38 -21.55
CA ARG A 567 13.60 -11.63 -22.47
C ARG A 567 15.10 -11.88 -22.29
N ALA A 568 15.52 -12.52 -21.20
CA ALA A 568 16.92 -12.81 -20.90
C ALA A 568 17.11 -14.31 -20.71
N GLY A 569 17.97 -14.92 -21.50
CA GLY A 569 18.32 -16.34 -21.41
C GLY A 569 19.14 -16.72 -20.18
N GLY A 570 19.70 -15.75 -19.44
CA GLY A 570 20.50 -15.95 -18.22
C GLY A 570 20.44 -14.76 -17.29
N HIS A 571 21.03 -14.92 -16.10
CA HIS A 571 21.16 -13.85 -15.12
C HIS A 571 22.29 -14.12 -14.13
N THR A 572 23.20 -13.18 -13.99
CA THR A 572 24.28 -13.19 -12.99
C THR A 572 24.01 -12.14 -11.93
N LEU A 573 23.83 -12.57 -10.67
CA LEU A 573 23.56 -11.68 -9.54
C LEU A 573 24.87 -11.40 -8.78
N ILE A 574 25.26 -10.13 -8.81
CA ILE A 574 26.41 -9.60 -8.07
C ILE A 574 25.89 -8.62 -7.03
N GLU A 575 26.08 -8.91 -5.76
CA GLU A 575 25.77 -8.01 -4.67
C GLU A 575 26.88 -6.98 -4.52
N ARG A 576 26.50 -5.73 -4.44
CA ARG A 576 27.40 -4.60 -4.31
C ARG A 576 27.22 -4.01 -2.91
N GLY A 577 28.31 -3.81 -2.19
CA GLY A 577 28.28 -3.11 -0.92
C GLY A 577 28.03 -1.60 -1.09
N ASP A 578 27.78 -0.91 0.02
CA ASP A 578 27.49 0.54 0.10
C ASP A 578 28.62 1.46 -0.42
N ALA A 579 29.75 0.91 -0.83
CA ALA A 579 30.93 1.64 -1.32
C ALA A 579 30.74 2.33 -2.68
N MET A 580 29.56 2.24 -3.29
CA MET A 580 29.32 2.83 -4.62
C MET A 580 29.30 4.37 -4.65
N ASP A 581 28.97 5.01 -3.54
CA ASP A 581 28.96 6.48 -3.44
C ASP A 581 30.38 7.08 -3.44
N LEU A 582 31.40 6.24 -3.21
CA LEU A 582 32.81 6.62 -3.17
C LEU A 582 33.66 5.87 -4.23
N ALA A 583 33.05 5.40 -5.32
CA ALA A 583 33.72 4.65 -6.36
C ALA A 583 34.86 5.47 -7.01
N THR A 584 36.04 4.87 -7.09
CA THR A 584 37.19 5.42 -7.80
C THR A 584 37.07 5.20 -9.32
N LEU A 585 37.97 5.82 -10.09
CA LEU A 585 38.09 5.54 -11.52
C LEU A 585 38.28 4.05 -11.79
N ALA A 586 39.19 3.40 -11.03
CA ALA A 586 39.50 1.98 -11.19
C ALA A 586 38.27 1.09 -10.90
N ASP A 587 37.47 1.40 -9.88
CA ASP A 587 36.26 0.64 -9.57
C ASP A 587 35.24 0.67 -10.71
N VAL A 588 35.07 1.84 -11.34
CA VAL A 588 34.17 2.00 -12.50
C VAL A 588 34.72 1.25 -13.71
N GLU A 589 36.03 1.34 -13.97
CA GLU A 589 36.69 0.65 -15.07
C GLU A 589 36.65 -0.88 -14.91
N ASP A 590 36.89 -1.40 -13.70
CA ASP A 590 36.77 -2.83 -13.40
C ASP A 590 35.35 -3.34 -13.68
N ARG A 591 34.38 -2.54 -13.28
CA ARG A 591 32.97 -2.89 -13.49
C ARG A 591 32.57 -2.88 -14.97
N VAL A 592 32.99 -1.86 -15.72
CA VAL A 592 32.75 -1.81 -17.17
C VAL A 592 33.48 -2.97 -17.86
N THR A 593 34.70 -3.31 -17.44
CA THR A 593 35.46 -4.46 -17.95
C THR A 593 34.72 -5.77 -17.71
N SER A 594 34.16 -5.97 -16.50
CA SER A 594 33.34 -7.15 -16.16
C SER A 594 32.06 -7.24 -17.01
N ILE A 595 31.42 -6.11 -17.32
CA ILE A 595 30.25 -6.06 -18.19
C ILE A 595 30.60 -6.43 -19.63
N LEU A 596 31.70 -5.91 -20.16
CA LEU A 596 32.16 -6.18 -21.53
C LEU A 596 32.70 -7.60 -21.72
N ALA A 597 33.12 -8.27 -20.64
CA ALA A 597 33.71 -9.61 -20.70
C ALA A 597 32.77 -10.67 -21.30
N ALA A 598 31.45 -10.49 -21.18
CA ALA A 598 30.48 -11.45 -21.70
C ALA A 598 30.46 -11.50 -23.24
N GLU A 599 30.35 -10.36 -23.89
CA GLU A 599 30.41 -10.26 -25.37
C GLU A 599 31.78 -10.73 -25.89
N VAL A 600 32.83 -10.30 -25.21
CA VAL A 600 34.21 -10.71 -25.55
C VAL A 600 34.38 -12.22 -25.43
N ALA A 601 33.82 -12.87 -24.40
CA ALA A 601 33.88 -14.32 -24.22
C ALA A 601 33.12 -15.06 -25.35
N GLU A 602 31.95 -14.58 -25.76
CA GLU A 602 31.26 -15.16 -26.92
C GLU A 602 32.15 -15.09 -28.16
N ARG A 603 32.81 -14.00 -28.43
CA ARG A 603 33.66 -13.77 -29.58
C ARG A 603 34.93 -14.67 -29.54
N ILE A 604 35.61 -14.75 -28.38
CA ILE A 604 36.86 -15.52 -28.25
C ILE A 604 36.60 -17.03 -28.16
N ILE A 605 35.54 -17.44 -27.45
CA ILE A 605 35.29 -18.87 -27.18
C ILE A 605 34.45 -19.51 -28.30
N LEU A 606 33.43 -18.82 -28.77
CA LEU A 606 32.46 -19.31 -29.76
C LEU A 606 32.72 -18.78 -31.18
N GLY A 607 33.69 -17.88 -31.37
CA GLY A 607 34.05 -17.30 -32.65
C GLY A 607 33.14 -16.18 -33.16
N THR A 608 31.99 -15.97 -32.54
CA THR A 608 31.02 -14.93 -32.94
C THR A 608 30.28 -14.37 -31.72
N ALA A 609 30.14 -13.08 -31.66
CA ALA A 609 29.27 -12.43 -30.66
C ALA A 609 27.79 -12.43 -31.10
N SER A 610 26.90 -12.47 -30.15
CA SER A 610 25.45 -12.33 -30.36
C SER A 610 24.96 -10.90 -30.16
N THR A 611 23.73 -10.62 -30.55
CA THR A 611 23.07 -9.34 -30.26
C THR A 611 22.58 -9.24 -28.81
N GLY A 612 22.82 -10.27 -27.97
CA GLY A 612 22.38 -10.34 -26.59
C GLY A 612 22.94 -9.22 -25.70
N SER A 613 24.20 -8.80 -25.96
CA SER A 613 24.88 -7.71 -25.24
C SER A 613 24.47 -6.32 -25.70
N GLY A 614 23.59 -6.17 -26.72
CA GLY A 614 23.17 -4.90 -27.30
C GLY A 614 21.65 -4.83 -27.49
N GLY A 615 21.15 -3.65 -27.88
CA GLY A 615 19.74 -3.46 -28.28
C GLY A 615 19.03 -2.32 -27.60
N ASP A 616 19.17 -2.15 -26.29
CA ASP A 616 18.57 -1.03 -25.55
C ASP A 616 19.51 -0.48 -24.46
N ASP A 617 19.06 0.53 -23.74
CA ASP A 617 19.83 1.17 -22.66
C ASP A 617 20.06 0.26 -21.44
N ARG A 618 19.42 -0.90 -21.37
CA ARG A 618 19.57 -1.92 -20.32
C ARG A 618 20.46 -3.08 -20.75
N SER A 619 20.92 -3.09 -21.98
CA SER A 619 21.90 -4.07 -22.44
C SER A 619 23.28 -3.79 -21.84
N ASP A 620 24.19 -4.76 -21.89
CA ASP A 620 25.54 -4.62 -21.35
C ASP A 620 26.26 -3.41 -21.92
N ILE A 621 26.24 -3.25 -23.22
CA ILE A 621 26.88 -2.07 -23.87
C ILE A 621 26.13 -0.76 -23.53
N GLY A 622 24.81 -0.81 -23.33
CA GLY A 622 24.02 0.33 -22.88
C GLY A 622 24.41 0.77 -21.48
N ILE A 623 24.49 -0.19 -20.55
CA ILE A 623 24.91 0.05 -19.15
C ILE A 623 26.34 0.54 -19.09
N ALA A 624 27.30 -0.11 -19.79
CA ALA A 624 28.70 0.30 -19.87
C ALA A 624 28.83 1.74 -20.39
N THR A 625 28.08 2.07 -21.45
CA THR A 625 28.06 3.44 -22.02
C THR A 625 27.49 4.46 -21.05
N ALA A 626 26.40 4.14 -20.35
CA ALA A 626 25.78 5.03 -19.36
C ALA A 626 26.74 5.29 -18.17
N MET A 627 27.43 4.26 -17.68
CA MET A 627 28.42 4.40 -16.60
C MET A 627 29.56 5.34 -17.00
N LEU A 628 30.14 5.17 -18.17
CA LEU A 628 31.19 6.06 -18.67
C LEU A 628 30.66 7.47 -19.00
N ALA A 629 29.40 7.61 -19.40
CA ALA A 629 28.78 8.90 -19.57
C ALA A 629 28.72 9.67 -18.23
N VAL A 630 28.26 9.02 -17.16
CA VAL A 630 28.27 9.59 -15.80
C VAL A 630 29.69 9.95 -15.37
N LEU A 631 30.63 9.04 -15.56
CA LEU A 631 32.04 9.25 -15.23
C LEU A 631 32.62 10.51 -15.87
N HIS A 632 32.35 10.74 -17.17
CA HIS A 632 32.91 11.88 -17.93
C HIS A 632 32.09 13.17 -17.85
N THR A 633 30.88 13.17 -17.36
CA THR A 633 30.01 14.36 -17.33
C THR A 633 29.67 14.85 -15.94
N SER A 634 29.61 13.94 -14.96
CA SER A 634 29.02 14.22 -13.64
C SER A 634 30.02 14.10 -12.49
N THR A 635 31.20 13.47 -12.73
CA THR A 635 32.20 13.23 -11.69
C THR A 635 33.52 13.95 -12.00
N VAL A 636 34.37 14.06 -10.97
CA VAL A 636 35.73 14.68 -11.07
C VAL A 636 36.84 13.65 -11.23
N VAL A 637 36.54 12.36 -11.14
CA VAL A 637 37.57 11.28 -11.10
C VAL A 637 38.37 11.14 -12.39
N THR A 638 37.88 11.64 -13.51
CA THR A 638 38.63 11.74 -14.79
C THR A 638 39.55 12.97 -14.88
N GLY A 639 39.71 13.75 -13.80
CA GLY A 639 40.47 15.01 -13.81
C GLY A 639 39.71 16.19 -14.41
N ASN A 640 38.50 16.04 -14.83
CA ASN A 640 37.68 17.13 -15.32
C ASN A 640 36.88 17.78 -14.19
N LEU A 641 37.21 19.01 -13.84
CA LEU A 641 36.54 19.75 -12.75
C LEU A 641 35.21 20.41 -13.18
N PHE A 642 34.83 20.29 -14.46
CA PHE A 642 33.61 20.90 -14.95
C PHE A 642 32.45 19.92 -14.98
N HIS A 643 31.47 20.15 -14.09
CA HIS A 643 30.21 19.39 -14.06
C HIS A 643 29.34 19.76 -15.28
N ARG A 644 29.07 18.80 -16.17
CA ARG A 644 28.32 19.02 -17.43
C ARG A 644 26.85 18.67 -17.32
N SER A 645 26.52 17.68 -16.55
CA SER A 645 25.14 17.21 -16.39
C SER A 645 24.95 16.42 -15.09
N SER A 646 23.70 16.29 -14.64
CA SER A 646 23.34 15.32 -13.61
C SER A 646 23.59 13.90 -14.09
N PRO A 647 23.78 12.90 -13.18
CA PRO A 647 23.87 11.49 -13.55
C PRO A 647 22.69 11.02 -14.41
N ALA A 648 21.47 11.50 -14.12
CA ALA A 648 20.27 11.17 -14.87
C ALA A 648 20.28 11.66 -16.34
N ASP A 649 20.94 12.78 -16.61
CA ASP A 649 21.05 13.37 -17.95
C ASP A 649 22.36 13.02 -18.67
N ALA A 650 23.26 12.31 -18.01
CA ALA A 650 24.60 12.04 -18.49
C ALA A 650 24.64 11.38 -19.88
N LEU A 651 23.84 10.31 -20.06
CA LEU A 651 23.76 9.59 -21.32
C LEU A 651 23.19 10.45 -22.46
N LYS A 652 22.18 11.28 -22.15
CA LYS A 652 21.60 12.23 -23.12
C LYS A 652 22.63 13.29 -23.55
N THR A 653 23.37 13.81 -22.59
CA THR A 653 24.45 14.76 -22.82
C THR A 653 25.57 14.15 -23.66
N ALA A 654 25.98 12.92 -23.34
CA ALA A 654 26.97 12.17 -24.07
C ALA A 654 26.56 11.90 -25.53
N ARG A 655 25.29 11.57 -25.77
CA ARG A 655 24.73 11.34 -27.11
C ARG A 655 24.68 12.62 -27.95
N ALA A 656 24.49 13.77 -27.32
CA ALA A 656 24.39 15.06 -27.98
C ALA A 656 25.77 15.67 -28.36
N ASP A 657 26.82 15.39 -27.56
CA ASP A 657 28.18 15.95 -27.80
C ASP A 657 29.08 14.98 -28.56
N PRO A 658 29.47 15.33 -29.84
CA PRO A 658 30.33 14.48 -30.64
C PRO A 658 31.75 14.28 -30.07
N ARG A 659 32.27 15.24 -29.28
CA ARG A 659 33.58 15.11 -28.64
C ARG A 659 33.52 14.12 -27.51
N LEU A 660 32.48 14.23 -26.69
CA LEU A 660 32.25 13.33 -25.57
C LEU A 660 31.99 11.89 -26.04
N ARG A 661 31.20 11.69 -27.12
CA ARG A 661 31.00 10.37 -27.74
C ARG A 661 32.33 9.73 -28.16
N ARG A 662 33.24 10.51 -28.78
CA ARG A 662 34.55 10.02 -29.18
C ARG A 662 35.41 9.64 -27.98
N THR A 663 35.38 10.43 -26.91
CA THR A 663 36.11 10.14 -25.67
C THR A 663 35.62 8.88 -25.00
N ILE A 664 34.31 8.74 -24.80
CA ILE A 664 33.67 7.53 -24.23
C ILE A 664 33.94 6.31 -25.12
N GLY A 665 33.79 6.42 -26.44
CA GLY A 665 34.04 5.34 -27.36
C GLY A 665 35.54 4.90 -27.41
N ARG A 666 36.49 5.78 -27.10
CA ARG A 666 37.89 5.41 -26.91
C ARG A 666 38.10 4.68 -25.61
N HIS A 667 37.52 5.16 -24.54
CA HIS A 667 37.58 4.52 -23.22
C HIS A 667 36.93 3.15 -23.23
N LEU A 668 35.76 2.97 -23.86
CA LEU A 668 35.14 1.67 -24.09
C LEU A 668 36.07 0.69 -24.78
N ARG A 669 36.74 1.10 -25.87
CA ARG A 669 37.69 0.23 -26.60
C ARG A 669 38.93 -0.13 -25.77
N GLU A 670 39.33 0.71 -24.84
CA GLU A 670 40.42 0.43 -23.92
C GLU A 670 40.02 -0.63 -22.91
N LEU A 671 38.80 -0.51 -22.33
CA LEU A 671 38.26 -1.46 -21.40
C LEU A 671 37.86 -2.80 -22.08
N GLU A 672 37.43 -2.77 -23.35
CA GLU A 672 37.23 -3.97 -24.16
C GLU A 672 38.53 -4.76 -24.31
N ARG A 673 39.68 -4.12 -24.63
CA ARG A 673 40.99 -4.79 -24.68
C ARG A 673 41.38 -5.36 -23.31
N ARG A 674 41.04 -4.70 -22.21
CA ARG A 674 41.26 -5.21 -20.86
C ARG A 674 40.38 -6.49 -20.61
N ALA A 675 39.13 -6.47 -21.08
CA ALA A 675 38.24 -7.60 -21.03
C ALA A 675 38.75 -8.77 -21.90
N GLU A 676 39.34 -8.50 -23.10
CA GLU A 676 39.97 -9.48 -23.96
C GLU A 676 41.14 -10.18 -23.24
N ALA A 677 41.99 -9.43 -22.57
CA ALA A 677 43.09 -10.00 -21.78
C ALA A 677 42.58 -10.89 -20.65
N LEU A 678 41.57 -10.42 -19.89
CA LEU A 678 40.94 -11.14 -18.79
C LEU A 678 40.26 -12.43 -19.26
N VAL A 679 39.48 -12.38 -20.34
CA VAL A 679 38.83 -13.58 -20.91
C VAL A 679 39.85 -14.58 -21.45
N THR A 680 40.91 -14.11 -22.05
CA THR A 680 41.98 -14.98 -22.58
C THR A 680 42.71 -15.68 -21.43
N GLU A 681 43.07 -14.96 -20.37
CA GLU A 681 43.72 -15.52 -19.18
C GLU A 681 42.84 -16.54 -18.44
N HIS A 682 41.54 -16.27 -18.37
CA HIS A 682 40.59 -17.10 -17.61
C HIS A 682 39.70 -17.98 -18.49
N ARG A 683 40.07 -18.19 -19.76
CA ARG A 683 39.28 -18.95 -20.74
C ARG A 683 38.84 -20.33 -20.24
N GLU A 684 39.74 -21.07 -19.63
CA GLU A 684 39.44 -22.42 -19.12
C GLU A 684 38.44 -22.40 -17.96
N ALA A 685 38.55 -21.40 -17.07
CA ALA A 685 37.63 -21.23 -15.98
C ALA A 685 36.22 -20.84 -16.49
N ILE A 686 36.13 -19.94 -17.49
CA ILE A 686 34.88 -19.58 -18.13
C ILE A 686 34.19 -20.78 -18.75
N VAL A 687 34.93 -21.60 -19.51
CA VAL A 687 34.39 -22.82 -20.13
C VAL A 687 33.93 -23.81 -19.06
N ALA A 688 34.72 -24.06 -18.01
CA ALA A 688 34.34 -24.95 -16.94
C ALA A 688 33.10 -24.53 -16.19
N VAL A 689 32.94 -23.21 -15.94
CA VAL A 689 31.71 -22.65 -15.34
C VAL A 689 30.53 -22.75 -16.30
N ALA A 690 30.74 -22.49 -17.60
CA ALA A 690 29.69 -22.60 -18.60
C ALA A 690 29.17 -24.03 -18.75
N ASP A 691 30.06 -25.03 -18.79
CA ASP A 691 29.71 -26.45 -18.87
C ASP A 691 28.89 -26.90 -17.65
N GLU A 692 29.34 -26.52 -16.46
CA GLU A 692 28.59 -26.81 -15.23
C GLU A 692 27.25 -26.07 -15.18
N LEU A 693 27.20 -24.85 -15.68
CA LEU A 693 25.99 -24.07 -15.75
C LEU A 693 24.95 -24.65 -16.73
N VAL A 694 25.40 -25.21 -17.87
CA VAL A 694 24.50 -25.92 -18.79
C VAL A 694 23.92 -27.17 -18.11
N ARG A 695 24.72 -27.87 -17.28
CA ARG A 695 24.30 -29.09 -16.58
C ARG A 695 23.35 -28.80 -15.42
N ALA A 696 23.76 -27.91 -14.52
CA ALA A 696 23.04 -27.60 -13.28
C ALA A 696 21.97 -26.51 -13.42
N ARG A 697 22.00 -25.69 -14.49
CA ARG A 697 21.14 -24.52 -14.75
C ARG A 697 21.28 -23.38 -13.74
N HIS A 698 21.85 -23.66 -12.59
CA HIS A 698 22.09 -22.71 -11.50
C HIS A 698 23.39 -23.05 -10.78
N LEU A 699 24.19 -22.03 -10.47
CA LEU A 699 25.39 -22.17 -9.63
C LEU A 699 25.40 -21.05 -8.58
N SER A 700 25.71 -21.41 -7.33
CA SER A 700 25.96 -20.40 -6.28
C SER A 700 27.31 -19.71 -6.51
N GLY A 701 27.49 -18.52 -5.95
CA GLY A 701 28.77 -17.83 -6.03
C GLY A 701 29.95 -18.65 -5.45
N ASP A 702 29.68 -19.43 -4.40
CA ASP A 702 30.69 -20.34 -3.81
C ASP A 702 31.07 -21.46 -4.78
N ALA A 703 30.10 -22.05 -5.48
CA ALA A 703 30.37 -23.04 -6.48
C ALA A 703 31.25 -22.52 -7.63
N VAL A 704 30.94 -21.29 -8.11
CA VAL A 704 31.76 -20.64 -9.14
C VAL A 704 33.18 -20.38 -8.63
N ARG A 705 33.30 -19.80 -7.39
CA ARG A 705 34.62 -19.58 -6.76
C ARG A 705 35.44 -20.89 -6.66
N ALA A 706 34.81 -22.00 -6.27
CA ALA A 706 35.47 -23.32 -6.20
C ALA A 706 35.94 -23.82 -7.58
N ILE A 707 35.12 -23.64 -8.63
CA ILE A 707 35.51 -24.01 -10.01
C ILE A 707 36.70 -23.17 -10.46
N VAL A 708 36.66 -21.85 -10.28
CA VAL A 708 37.74 -20.92 -10.66
C VAL A 708 39.04 -21.27 -9.92
N ALA A 709 38.96 -21.51 -8.60
CA ALA A 709 40.13 -21.90 -7.80
C ALA A 709 40.74 -23.25 -8.24
N ARG A 710 39.91 -24.23 -8.55
CA ARG A 710 40.34 -25.54 -9.03
C ARG A 710 41.11 -25.45 -10.36
N VAL A 711 40.56 -24.67 -11.31
CA VAL A 711 41.23 -24.51 -12.63
C VAL A 711 42.58 -23.78 -12.48
N ARG A 712 42.63 -22.74 -11.62
CA ARG A 712 43.88 -22.00 -11.32
C ARG A 712 44.92 -22.92 -10.61
N GLY A 713 44.47 -23.77 -9.69
CA GLY A 713 45.35 -24.71 -8.98
C GLY A 713 45.93 -25.80 -9.89
N CYS A 714 45.18 -26.24 -10.90
CA CYS A 714 45.72 -27.18 -11.93
C CYS A 714 46.79 -26.54 -12.82
N ASN A 715 46.67 -25.23 -13.11
CA ASN A 715 47.65 -24.50 -13.95
C ASN A 715 48.96 -24.16 -13.19
N LEU A 716 48.98 -24.24 -11.85
CA LEU A 716 50.19 -24.06 -11.05
C LEU A 716 51.01 -25.36 -10.87
N THR A 717 50.42 -26.51 -11.24
CA THR A 717 51.05 -27.85 -11.11
C THR A 717 51.43 -28.47 -12.48
N SER A 718 51.17 -27.74 -13.57
CA SER A 718 51.62 -28.11 -14.93
C SER A 718 52.68 -27.12 -15.42
#